data_faad1872cecaec2f21976759e037a7e2
#
_entry.id   faad1872cecaec2f21976759e037a7e2
#
_cell.length_a   1.000
_cell.length_b   1.000
_cell.length_c   1.000
_cell.angle_alpha   90.00
_cell.angle_beta   90.00
_cell.angle_gamma   90.00
#
_symmetry.space_group_name_H-M   'P 1'
#
loop_
_entity.id
_entity.type
_entity.pdbx_description
1 polymer ?
#
loop_
_entity_poly.entity_id
_entity_poly.type
_entity_poly.pdbx_seq_one_letter_code
_entity_poly.pdbx_strand_id
1 'polypeptide(L)'
;MWDFFCTFAAVFWLIMHFCIEKYMYMKRYFILLAAAIVCSTSVWAVMATPEPIVKTQADGSTITLKLVGDEYHSYYTSMDGTPLRLNEGGMWIEDASVAVMPEKARKARRIAQQQQFAATFPLTGSPHSVVILVNFSDSKFRYKQEDFDKMLNVSGYSDNGGVGSARDYFIASSDSIFSPIFDCYGPVTLSRTSAYYDQHTSAMVVEACNKVSDELGIDMSQYDTNNDGRLDNVFVYYAGHNEAEGGPSTTIWPHRSIVQTGEHVNGKLIYDYACTSELRGSAGTSMCGIGTFCHEFGHVLGLADYYDTQSSATYTIGSWDIMCSGSYNGNGKTPPTYTAGERFQLGWVTPVQLTDAGQYTLEPIENGKKQIYLIANETHNLSWGSASPSEYWLLENRQNVGWDRHSTSLPGTGLLIWHVDYSASAWGSNTPNNSTPLRYDIEEAGGVRGYASPNDPYPGAKNVTSFTPMLHNGTIVEQPLTDITEVDQNIIFTFKSNGFMFLPAEMPVIQSTYNKDNKHAETPAQKVRVVGSGLDPEIAATISVSGSGFYISLDSLSWSTSLSANVKADSVLETDVYVRYAPRKQVCDIQRGSLSVRHDKSVGTLAVRGTSPRPTLIGAPEVSRIENLTPTTFRIHWTPQEDAEEYYVTLYHMEDGRESTVESFENFDEEAGVAETGWYTSFYRTTTKAKEDGAVSLWFKENNERILSPMYTMPVVELSMWINAPATTDNEVGFFTLIGYSDAGIDTLDVIQVTKNTKRYTYTRNFTEEEGYRRFEMVYTSVGGEGTCVDVFTTTFNHKTIYTYKGRERTIVPQDLEDQERYTVFNAYDLKPNTRYYVSLQCSENKGCEEHLSSLSMPYVIFTPEGEAADSKHLTLAYDSIHYDPARHVIYLPQSITDGFVNIYSTEGGLVKSIPVSATYNIVPLDDADFQHGAIYIIKYLPNGTMGRKTPWIKIRFI
;
A
#
# COMPACT_ATOMS: atom_id res chain seq x y z
N MET A 1 -57.50 -18.19 54.08
CA MET A 1 -57.05 -17.16 53.15
C MET A 1 -55.76 -16.48 53.59
N TRP A 2 -55.47 -16.33 54.86
CA TRP A 2 -54.22 -15.75 55.38
C TRP A 2 -53.01 -16.68 55.27
N ASP A 3 -53.19 -18.01 55.48
CA ASP A 3 -52.08 -18.98 55.34
C ASP A 3 -51.61 -19.18 53.89
N PHE A 4 -52.47 -18.89 52.93
CA PHE A 4 -52.11 -19.00 51.52
C PHE A 4 -51.21 -17.82 51.05
N PHE A 5 -51.43 -16.64 51.66
CA PHE A 5 -50.65 -15.43 51.35
C PHE A 5 -49.21 -15.49 51.97
N CYS A 6 -49.07 -16.05 53.18
CA CYS A 6 -47.78 -16.18 53.82
C CYS A 6 -46.88 -17.21 53.13
N THR A 7 -47.48 -18.30 52.64
CA THR A 7 -46.72 -19.34 51.91
C THR A 7 -46.26 -18.82 50.52
N PHE A 8 -47.10 -18.04 49.87
CA PHE A 8 -46.78 -17.42 48.59
C PHE A 8 -45.70 -16.33 48.73
N ALA A 9 -45.70 -15.53 49.77
CA ALA A 9 -44.72 -14.53 50.07
C ALA A 9 -43.37 -15.14 50.42
N ALA A 10 -43.33 -16.28 51.16
CA ALA A 10 -42.10 -16.99 51.49
C ALA A 10 -41.46 -17.66 50.26
N VAL A 11 -42.28 -18.25 49.38
CA VAL A 11 -41.80 -18.86 48.14
C VAL A 11 -41.31 -17.77 47.16
N PHE A 12 -41.98 -16.66 47.06
CA PHE A 12 -41.57 -15.55 46.23
C PHE A 12 -40.25 -14.90 46.76
N TRP A 13 -40.10 -14.80 48.08
CA TRP A 13 -38.87 -14.29 48.69
C TRP A 13 -37.70 -15.25 48.49
N LEU A 14 -37.93 -16.59 48.58
CA LEU A 14 -36.94 -17.60 48.30
C LEU A 14 -36.50 -17.62 46.85
N ILE A 15 -37.41 -17.47 45.88
CA ILE A 15 -37.14 -17.39 44.46
C ILE A 15 -36.38 -16.10 44.14
N MET A 16 -36.77 -14.97 44.71
CA MET A 16 -36.07 -13.70 44.53
C MET A 16 -34.63 -13.77 45.11
N HIS A 17 -34.46 -14.40 46.28
CA HIS A 17 -33.14 -14.55 46.88
C HIS A 17 -32.24 -15.45 46.04
N PHE A 18 -32.78 -16.54 45.53
CA PHE A 18 -32.07 -17.47 44.63
C PHE A 18 -31.70 -16.84 43.29
N CYS A 19 -32.56 -16.00 42.75
CA CYS A 19 -32.28 -15.25 41.54
C CYS A 19 -31.21 -14.15 41.76
N ILE A 20 -31.24 -13.47 42.89
CA ILE A 20 -30.25 -12.44 43.27
C ILE A 20 -28.90 -13.09 43.54
N GLU A 21 -28.81 -14.22 44.23
CA GLU A 21 -27.56 -14.94 44.41
C GLU A 21 -26.99 -15.47 43.12
N LYS A 22 -27.81 -16.05 42.24
CA LYS A 22 -27.36 -16.47 40.88
C LYS A 22 -26.89 -15.28 40.02
N TYR A 23 -27.59 -14.15 40.11
CA TYR A 23 -27.21 -12.93 39.41
C TYR A 23 -25.89 -12.34 39.94
N MET A 24 -25.69 -12.38 41.25
CA MET A 24 -24.43 -11.97 41.89
C MET A 24 -23.28 -12.95 41.61
N TYR A 25 -23.58 -14.27 41.53
CA TYR A 25 -22.60 -15.27 41.08
C TYR A 25 -22.23 -15.10 39.59
N MET A 26 -23.20 -14.92 38.72
CA MET A 26 -22.94 -14.63 37.30
C MET A 26 -22.18 -13.32 37.10
N LYS A 27 -22.54 -12.26 37.85
CA LYS A 27 -21.78 -11.00 37.81
C LYS A 27 -20.35 -11.14 38.28
N ARG A 28 -20.09 -11.95 39.33
CA ARG A 28 -18.73 -12.30 39.79
C ARG A 28 -17.97 -13.15 38.76
N TYR A 29 -18.64 -14.11 38.12
CA TYR A 29 -18.05 -14.90 37.03
C TYR A 29 -17.77 -14.04 35.78
N PHE A 30 -18.67 -13.12 35.42
CA PHE A 30 -18.43 -12.18 34.34
C PHE A 30 -17.31 -11.20 34.68
N ILE A 31 -17.21 -10.70 35.90
CA ILE A 31 -16.10 -9.83 36.33
C ILE A 31 -14.78 -10.61 36.41
N LEU A 32 -14.79 -11.87 36.84
CA LEU A 32 -13.61 -12.73 36.83
C LEU A 32 -13.23 -13.19 35.41
N LEU A 33 -14.20 -13.41 34.55
CA LEU A 33 -13.96 -13.69 33.13
C LEU A 33 -13.44 -12.42 32.40
N ALA A 34 -14.02 -11.27 32.68
CA ALA A 34 -13.54 -9.98 32.17
C ALA A 34 -12.15 -9.63 32.76
N ALA A 35 -11.89 -9.93 34.04
CA ALA A 35 -10.57 -9.74 34.64
C ALA A 35 -9.52 -10.77 34.15
N ALA A 36 -9.94 -11.95 33.65
CA ALA A 36 -9.05 -12.95 33.06
C ALA A 36 -8.75 -12.63 31.55
N ILE A 37 -9.54 -11.77 30.91
CA ILE A 37 -9.32 -11.30 29.55
C ILE A 37 -8.32 -10.12 29.49
N VAL A 38 -7.96 -9.54 30.64
CA VAL A 38 -7.22 -8.25 30.74
C VAL A 38 -5.69 -8.41 30.83
N CYS A 39 -5.07 -9.51 30.40
CA CYS A 39 -3.60 -9.53 30.37
C CYS A 39 -3.04 -10.54 29.35
N SER A 40 -3.31 -10.34 28.06
CA SER A 40 -2.47 -10.97 27.04
C SER A 40 -2.53 -10.17 25.75
N THR A 41 -1.50 -9.39 25.51
CA THR A 41 -1.22 -8.77 24.24
C THR A 41 -0.85 -9.85 23.23
N SER A 42 -1.40 -9.78 22.01
CA SER A 42 -0.82 -10.50 20.89
C SER A 42 0.46 -9.80 20.49
N VAL A 43 1.51 -10.56 20.32
CA VAL A 43 2.81 -10.08 19.88
C VAL A 43 3.18 -10.86 18.63
N TRP A 44 3.62 -10.15 17.60
CA TRP A 44 4.23 -10.70 16.41
C TRP A 44 5.66 -10.17 16.38
N ALA A 45 6.63 -11.03 16.17
CA ALA A 45 8.02 -10.65 16.42
C ALA A 45 8.98 -11.40 15.51
N VAL A 46 10.10 -10.77 15.21
CA VAL A 46 11.20 -11.44 14.53
C VAL A 46 11.66 -12.70 15.26
N MET A 47 11.97 -13.76 14.51
CA MET A 47 12.58 -14.97 15.10
C MET A 47 13.98 -14.68 15.66
N ALA A 48 14.48 -15.60 16.51
CA ALA A 48 15.86 -15.55 17.00
C ALA A 48 16.85 -15.48 15.83
N THR A 49 17.95 -14.74 16.01
CA THR A 49 18.99 -14.62 14.99
C THR A 49 19.52 -15.99 14.55
N PRO A 50 19.64 -16.26 13.26
CA PRO A 50 20.27 -17.49 12.77
C PRO A 50 21.79 -17.48 12.95
N GLU A 51 22.39 -16.32 13.29
CA GLU A 51 23.82 -16.17 13.44
C GLU A 51 24.33 -16.82 14.71
N PRO A 52 25.45 -17.55 14.66
CA PRO A 52 26.09 -18.10 15.83
C PRO A 52 26.52 -17.03 16.83
N ILE A 53 26.26 -17.26 18.11
CA ILE A 53 26.60 -16.35 19.20
C ILE A 53 27.74 -16.93 20.02
N VAL A 54 28.82 -16.16 20.15
CA VAL A 54 29.98 -16.56 20.98
C VAL A 54 29.81 -15.99 22.38
N LYS A 55 29.78 -16.86 23.39
CA LYS A 55 29.74 -16.48 24.82
C LYS A 55 31.00 -16.91 25.55
N THR A 56 31.45 -16.09 26.49
CA THR A 56 32.59 -16.42 27.39
C THR A 56 32.04 -17.07 28.65
N GLN A 57 32.58 -18.22 29.00
CA GLN A 57 32.23 -18.97 30.21
C GLN A 57 33.03 -18.48 31.42
N ALA A 58 32.59 -18.88 32.62
CA ALA A 58 33.25 -18.45 33.86
C ALA A 58 34.70 -18.85 33.99
N ASP A 59 35.17 -19.94 33.35
CA ASP A 59 36.54 -20.38 33.30
C ASP A 59 37.41 -19.62 32.25
N GLY A 60 36.79 -18.66 31.54
CA GLY A 60 37.47 -17.89 30.48
C GLY A 60 37.43 -18.53 29.11
N SER A 61 36.95 -19.75 28.94
CA SER A 61 36.75 -20.41 27.68
C SER A 61 35.58 -19.80 26.92
N THR A 62 35.59 -19.95 25.58
CA THR A 62 34.45 -19.50 24.75
C THR A 62 33.68 -20.69 24.21
N ILE A 63 32.37 -20.51 24.10
CA ILE A 63 31.46 -21.47 23.48
C ILE A 63 30.68 -20.78 22.38
N THR A 64 30.45 -21.45 21.25
CA THR A 64 29.59 -20.98 20.17
C THR A 64 28.21 -21.64 20.30
N LEU A 65 27.19 -20.83 20.33
CA LEU A 65 25.81 -21.21 20.58
C LEU A 65 24.91 -20.74 19.43
N LYS A 66 23.77 -21.41 19.29
CA LYS A 66 22.64 -20.88 18.53
C LYS A 66 21.55 -20.45 19.50
N LEU A 67 20.95 -19.30 19.26
CA LEU A 67 19.69 -18.90 19.90
C LEU A 67 18.53 -19.47 19.09
N VAL A 68 17.55 -20.08 19.75
CA VAL A 68 16.35 -20.65 19.13
C VAL A 68 15.15 -20.10 19.88
N GLY A 69 14.11 -19.72 19.15
CA GLY A 69 12.88 -19.27 19.76
C GLY A 69 12.37 -17.94 19.22
N ASP A 70 11.43 -17.41 19.96
CA ASP A 70 10.73 -16.16 19.68
C ASP A 70 10.43 -15.42 21.00
N GLU A 71 9.64 -14.36 20.93
CA GLU A 71 9.25 -13.51 22.07
C GLU A 71 8.50 -14.24 23.19
N TYR A 72 7.96 -15.44 22.95
CA TYR A 72 7.26 -16.22 23.96
C TYR A 72 8.19 -17.20 24.69
N HIS A 73 9.16 -17.73 23.97
CA HIS A 73 10.11 -18.72 24.51
C HIS A 73 11.37 -18.84 23.67
N SER A 74 12.48 -18.51 24.28
CA SER A 74 13.81 -18.62 23.67
C SER A 74 14.74 -19.47 24.54
N TYR A 75 15.70 -20.15 23.91
CA TYR A 75 16.74 -20.91 24.58
C TYR A 75 17.96 -21.09 23.69
N TYR A 76 19.07 -21.44 24.30
CA TYR A 76 20.31 -21.68 23.55
C TYR A 76 20.50 -23.16 23.25
N THR A 77 21.11 -23.45 22.10
CA THR A 77 21.58 -24.79 21.72
C THR A 77 23.06 -24.75 21.36
N SER A 78 23.70 -25.91 21.36
CA SER A 78 24.96 -26.12 20.64
C SER A 78 24.76 -26.01 19.12
N MET A 79 25.84 -26.05 18.35
CA MET A 79 25.77 -25.95 16.90
C MET A 79 25.09 -27.16 16.23
N ASP A 80 25.03 -28.30 16.92
CA ASP A 80 24.32 -29.51 16.49
C ASP A 80 22.86 -29.57 16.95
N GLY A 81 22.39 -28.53 17.68
CA GLY A 81 20.98 -28.40 18.11
C GLY A 81 20.70 -28.96 19.51
N THR A 82 21.71 -29.40 20.29
CA THR A 82 21.53 -29.86 21.67
C THR A 82 21.16 -28.70 22.59
N PRO A 83 20.02 -28.70 23.30
CA PRO A 83 19.61 -27.62 24.20
C PRO A 83 20.56 -27.43 25.37
N LEU A 84 20.91 -26.18 25.68
CA LEU A 84 21.89 -25.83 26.69
C LEU A 84 21.35 -24.79 27.70
N ARG A 85 21.78 -24.90 28.93
CA ARG A 85 21.49 -23.96 30.01
C ARG A 85 22.78 -23.47 30.69
N LEU A 86 22.83 -22.18 30.99
CA LEU A 86 23.89 -21.64 31.83
C LEU A 86 23.64 -22.05 33.30
N ASN A 87 24.58 -22.79 33.87
CA ASN A 87 24.47 -23.22 35.27
C ASN A 87 24.92 -22.09 36.23
N GLU A 88 24.72 -22.30 37.55
CA GLU A 88 25.10 -21.32 38.57
C GLU A 88 26.63 -21.06 38.62
N GLY A 89 27.43 -21.97 38.14
CA GLY A 89 28.87 -21.82 37.99
C GLY A 89 29.31 -21.06 36.73
N GLY A 90 28.36 -20.54 35.92
CA GLY A 90 28.65 -19.79 34.68
C GLY A 90 29.16 -20.64 33.53
N MET A 91 28.83 -21.94 33.52
CA MET A 91 29.18 -22.88 32.44
C MET A 91 27.90 -23.35 31.73
N TRP A 92 27.96 -23.45 30.39
CA TRP A 92 26.89 -24.01 29.59
C TRP A 92 26.90 -25.53 29.66
N ILE A 93 25.76 -26.10 30.04
CA ILE A 93 25.54 -27.55 30.21
C ILE A 93 24.29 -28.00 29.44
N GLU A 94 24.30 -29.25 28.98
CA GLU A 94 23.12 -29.84 28.31
C GLU A 94 21.93 -29.89 29.26
N ASP A 95 20.80 -29.41 28.81
CA ASP A 95 19.54 -29.43 29.55
C ASP A 95 18.34 -29.39 28.58
N ALA A 96 17.78 -30.55 28.27
CA ALA A 96 16.62 -30.66 27.41
C ALA A 96 15.37 -29.94 27.92
N SER A 97 15.32 -29.63 29.22
CA SER A 97 14.14 -28.98 29.83
C SER A 97 13.99 -27.53 29.34
N VAL A 98 15.06 -26.85 28.91
CA VAL A 98 14.97 -25.47 28.43
C VAL A 98 14.24 -25.37 27.10
N ALA A 99 14.20 -26.45 26.32
CA ALA A 99 13.44 -26.50 25.05
C ALA A 99 11.92 -26.68 25.29
N VAL A 100 11.51 -26.99 26.54
CA VAL A 100 10.10 -27.17 26.86
C VAL A 100 9.48 -25.83 27.20
N MET A 101 8.62 -25.34 26.32
CA MET A 101 7.92 -24.06 26.52
C MET A 101 7.10 -24.09 27.83
N PRO A 102 7.29 -23.12 28.74
CA PRO A 102 6.51 -22.99 29.95
C PRO A 102 5.02 -22.83 29.69
N GLU A 103 4.18 -23.39 30.54
CA GLU A 103 2.71 -23.32 30.37
C GLU A 103 2.18 -21.88 30.29
N LYS A 104 2.79 -20.95 31.01
CA LYS A 104 2.45 -19.52 30.96
C LYS A 104 2.72 -18.95 29.54
N ALA A 105 3.89 -19.24 28.97
CA ALA A 105 4.28 -18.81 27.62
C ALA A 105 3.37 -19.44 26.54
N ARG A 106 3.10 -20.75 26.66
CA ARG A 106 2.19 -21.48 25.78
C ARG A 106 0.78 -20.88 25.79
N LYS A 107 0.29 -20.51 26.98
CA LYS A 107 -1.02 -19.88 27.14
C LYS A 107 -1.02 -18.47 26.50
N ALA A 108 0.03 -17.68 26.73
CA ALA A 108 0.15 -16.34 26.13
C ALA A 108 0.14 -16.42 24.61
N ARG A 109 0.99 -17.28 24.00
CA ARG A 109 1.03 -17.54 22.56
C ARG A 109 -0.34 -17.95 22.02
N ARG A 110 -1.02 -18.90 22.67
CA ARG A 110 -2.36 -19.36 22.22
C ARG A 110 -3.42 -18.26 22.25
N ILE A 111 -3.33 -17.33 23.19
CA ILE A 111 -4.23 -16.19 23.24
C ILE A 111 -3.88 -15.20 22.12
N ALA A 112 -2.60 -14.95 21.88
CA ALA A 112 -2.13 -14.13 20.78
C ALA A 112 -2.64 -14.64 19.42
N GLN A 113 -2.53 -15.92 19.15
CA GLN A 113 -3.01 -16.55 17.92
C GLN A 113 -4.54 -16.55 17.76
N GLN A 114 -5.32 -16.21 18.78
CA GLN A 114 -6.77 -16.02 18.68
C GLN A 114 -7.17 -14.60 18.27
N GLN A 115 -6.26 -13.67 18.24
CA GLN A 115 -6.52 -12.29 17.80
C GLN A 115 -6.14 -12.18 16.33
N GLN A 116 -7.03 -11.61 15.53
CA GLN A 116 -6.76 -11.31 14.14
C GLN A 116 -6.30 -9.86 14.01
N PHE A 117 -5.19 -9.65 13.34
CA PHE A 117 -4.68 -8.33 13.04
C PHE A 117 -4.89 -8.01 11.55
N ALA A 118 -5.38 -6.81 11.30
CA ALA A 118 -5.40 -6.21 9.97
C ALA A 118 -4.28 -5.15 9.88
N ALA A 119 -3.96 -4.73 8.67
CA ALA A 119 -3.13 -3.56 8.46
C ALA A 119 -3.80 -2.34 9.12
N THR A 120 -3.01 -1.58 9.88
CA THR A 120 -3.46 -0.34 10.53
C THR A 120 -2.87 0.88 9.83
N PHE A 121 -1.90 0.69 8.96
CA PHE A 121 -1.15 1.71 8.26
C PHE A 121 -1.50 1.72 6.76
N PRO A 122 -1.52 2.88 6.09
CA PRO A 122 -1.76 2.96 4.65
C PRO A 122 -0.75 2.14 3.85
N LEU A 123 -1.20 1.43 2.82
CA LEU A 123 -0.37 0.56 1.98
C LEU A 123 0.18 1.24 0.72
N THR A 124 -0.21 2.49 0.47
CA THR A 124 0.15 3.25 -0.73
C THR A 124 0.47 4.69 -0.40
N GLY A 125 1.11 5.40 -1.33
CA GLY A 125 1.46 6.81 -1.18
C GLY A 125 2.68 7.04 -0.29
N SER A 126 2.75 8.22 0.32
CA SER A 126 3.86 8.63 1.22
C SER A 126 3.35 8.95 2.63
N PRO A 127 2.74 7.99 3.32
CA PRO A 127 2.23 8.24 4.67
C PRO A 127 3.37 8.48 5.65
N HIS A 128 3.11 9.32 6.66
CA HIS A 128 4.03 9.59 7.75
C HIS A 128 3.83 8.58 8.88
N SER A 129 4.92 8.03 9.38
CA SER A 129 4.95 7.15 10.55
C SER A 129 5.85 7.75 11.62
N VAL A 130 5.35 7.78 12.85
CA VAL A 130 6.14 8.27 13.98
C VAL A 130 7.11 7.21 14.47
N VAL A 131 8.37 7.61 14.64
CA VAL A 131 9.46 6.79 15.20
C VAL A 131 10.01 7.50 16.44
N ILE A 132 9.92 6.83 17.58
CA ILE A 132 10.35 7.41 18.87
C ILE A 132 11.60 6.68 19.36
N LEU A 133 12.64 7.43 19.63
CA LEU A 133 13.86 6.94 20.27
C LEU A 133 13.71 7.07 21.79
N VAL A 134 13.95 5.97 22.53
CA VAL A 134 13.76 5.95 23.98
C VAL A 134 15.03 5.52 24.73
N ASN A 135 15.50 6.36 25.65
CA ASN A 135 16.43 5.97 26.69
C ASN A 135 15.66 5.31 27.83
N PHE A 136 16.28 4.32 28.45
CA PHE A 136 15.84 3.83 29.76
C PHE A 136 16.55 4.56 30.90
N SER A 137 16.08 4.40 32.14
CA SER A 137 16.77 4.96 33.30
C SER A 137 18.18 4.40 33.52
N ASP A 138 18.45 3.19 33.01
CA ASP A 138 19.70 2.43 33.14
C ASP A 138 20.46 2.29 31.80
N SER A 139 19.88 2.69 30.67
CA SER A 139 20.52 2.60 29.35
C SER A 139 20.21 3.82 28.49
N LYS A 140 21.22 4.31 27.77
CA LYS A 140 21.08 5.48 26.89
C LYS A 140 21.59 5.18 25.50
N PHE A 141 20.98 5.85 24.51
CA PHE A 141 21.42 5.84 23.13
C PHE A 141 22.88 6.26 22.98
N ARG A 142 23.60 5.58 22.11
CA ARG A 142 24.96 5.93 21.67
C ARG A 142 24.92 6.77 20.42
N TYR A 143 23.96 6.47 19.54
CA TYR A 143 23.77 7.17 18.28
C TYR A 143 22.76 8.32 18.47
N LYS A 144 22.82 9.28 17.53
CA LYS A 144 21.95 10.44 17.58
C LYS A 144 20.67 10.21 16.79
N GLN A 145 19.69 11.07 17.02
CA GLN A 145 18.45 11.10 16.23
C GLN A 145 18.74 11.21 14.73
N GLU A 146 19.69 12.07 14.33
CA GLU A 146 20.03 12.27 12.92
C GLU A 146 20.57 11.00 12.24
N ASP A 147 21.18 10.09 12.99
CA ASP A 147 21.69 8.83 12.44
C ASP A 147 20.53 7.90 12.09
N PHE A 148 19.47 7.86 12.91
CA PHE A 148 18.23 7.13 12.64
C PHE A 148 17.43 7.77 11.54
N ASP A 149 17.30 9.08 11.56
CA ASP A 149 16.59 9.82 10.52
C ASP A 149 17.20 9.57 9.13
N LYS A 150 18.53 9.55 9.04
CA LYS A 150 19.24 9.17 7.80
C LYS A 150 18.99 7.71 7.42
N MET A 151 19.13 6.78 8.38
CA MET A 151 18.97 5.34 8.13
C MET A 151 17.55 5.02 7.64
N LEU A 152 16.55 5.75 8.11
CA LEU A 152 15.17 5.49 7.79
C LEU A 152 14.69 6.22 6.52
N ASN A 153 15.21 7.42 6.22
CA ASN A 153 14.63 8.29 5.20
C ASN A 153 15.56 8.69 4.05
N VAL A 154 16.89 8.79 4.28
CA VAL A 154 17.77 9.40 3.28
C VAL A 154 18.04 8.43 2.14
N SER A 155 17.71 8.87 0.93
CA SER A 155 17.94 8.06 -0.27
C SER A 155 19.41 7.76 -0.48
N GLY A 156 19.73 6.48 -0.74
CA GLY A 156 21.09 6.00 -0.91
C GLY A 156 21.90 5.98 0.39
N TYR A 157 21.26 5.91 1.55
CA TYR A 157 21.95 5.81 2.85
C TYR A 157 23.07 4.76 2.82
N SER A 158 24.27 5.16 3.20
CA SER A 158 25.46 4.30 3.16
C SER A 158 26.31 4.35 4.44
N ASP A 159 25.88 5.14 5.44
CA ASP A 159 26.56 5.17 6.72
C ASP A 159 26.41 3.80 7.43
N ASN A 160 27.31 3.49 8.34
CA ASN A 160 27.32 2.23 9.10
C ASN A 160 27.27 0.96 8.21
N GLY A 161 27.72 1.06 6.95
CA GLY A 161 27.67 -0.02 5.96
C GLY A 161 26.25 -0.31 5.44
N GLY A 162 25.33 0.64 5.51
CA GLY A 162 24.03 0.59 4.87
C GLY A 162 24.13 0.56 3.35
N VAL A 163 23.08 0.11 2.69
CA VAL A 163 23.00 0.00 1.21
C VAL A 163 21.79 0.73 0.65
N GLY A 164 21.12 1.49 1.48
CA GLY A 164 19.91 2.25 1.27
C GLY A 164 19.21 2.46 2.61
N SER A 165 18.24 3.37 2.65
CA SER A 165 17.38 3.62 3.81
C SER A 165 16.21 2.62 3.87
N ALA A 166 15.49 2.58 5.00
CA ALA A 166 14.24 1.84 5.09
C ALA A 166 13.22 2.34 4.05
N ARG A 167 13.17 3.65 3.82
CA ARG A 167 12.35 4.23 2.77
C ARG A 167 12.73 3.74 1.38
N ASP A 168 14.04 3.70 1.04
CA ASP A 168 14.52 3.13 -0.23
C ASP A 168 14.08 1.66 -0.38
N TYR A 169 14.11 0.90 0.72
CA TYR A 169 13.67 -0.50 0.74
C TYR A 169 12.18 -0.63 0.37
N PHE A 170 11.30 0.17 0.99
CA PHE A 170 9.86 0.14 0.70
C PHE A 170 9.56 0.65 -0.71
N ILE A 171 10.24 1.69 -1.18
CA ILE A 171 10.13 2.19 -2.56
C ILE A 171 10.51 1.09 -3.56
N ALA A 172 11.64 0.41 -3.35
CA ALA A 172 12.09 -0.67 -4.21
C ALA A 172 11.13 -1.88 -4.16
N SER A 173 10.69 -2.29 -2.98
CA SER A 173 9.77 -3.42 -2.82
C SER A 173 8.40 -3.20 -3.42
N SER A 174 7.91 -1.95 -3.44
CA SER A 174 6.56 -1.59 -3.89
C SER A 174 6.49 -0.99 -5.29
N ASP A 175 7.61 -0.77 -5.97
CA ASP A 175 7.67 -0.01 -7.23
C ASP A 175 7.20 1.43 -7.09
N SER A 176 7.60 2.04 -6.01
CA SER A 176 7.22 3.41 -5.69
C SER A 176 5.71 3.60 -5.40
N ILE A 177 4.94 2.52 -5.30
CA ILE A 177 3.55 2.60 -4.84
C ILE A 177 3.48 3.05 -3.38
N PHE A 178 4.45 2.62 -2.57
CA PHE A 178 4.55 2.93 -1.15
C PHE A 178 5.92 3.54 -0.83
N SER A 179 5.93 4.77 -0.34
CA SER A 179 7.13 5.57 -0.07
C SER A 179 7.00 6.26 1.29
N PRO A 180 6.95 5.51 2.41
CA PRO A 180 6.68 6.04 3.74
C PRO A 180 7.74 7.06 4.17
N ILE A 181 7.35 7.97 5.05
CA ILE A 181 8.24 8.94 5.69
C ILE A 181 8.24 8.63 7.18
N PHE A 182 9.42 8.46 7.76
CA PHE A 182 9.61 8.09 9.15
C PHE A 182 10.07 9.30 9.95
N ASP A 183 9.15 9.90 10.70
CA ASP A 183 9.43 11.09 11.51
C ASP A 183 10.07 10.67 12.84
N CYS A 184 11.38 10.85 12.95
CA CYS A 184 12.15 10.45 14.13
C CYS A 184 12.14 11.53 15.22
N TYR A 185 11.81 11.14 16.45
CA TYR A 185 11.83 12.02 17.60
C TYR A 185 12.57 11.42 18.80
N GLY A 186 13.23 12.25 19.56
CA GLY A 186 13.94 11.84 20.78
C GLY A 186 15.47 11.93 20.66
N PRO A 187 16.24 11.16 21.46
CA PRO A 187 15.74 10.22 22.46
C PRO A 187 15.10 10.88 23.69
N VAL A 188 13.88 10.46 24.01
CA VAL A 188 13.25 10.79 25.30
C VAL A 188 13.67 9.81 26.36
N THR A 189 13.75 10.20 27.64
CA THR A 189 14.20 9.32 28.70
C THR A 189 13.03 8.83 29.54
N LEU A 190 12.81 7.53 29.52
CA LEU A 190 11.73 6.86 30.26
C LEU A 190 12.07 6.71 31.76
N SER A 191 11.05 6.55 32.57
CA SER A 191 11.15 6.59 34.04
C SER A 191 11.71 5.30 34.67
N ARG A 192 11.68 4.17 33.94
CA ARG A 192 12.06 2.84 34.44
C ARG A 192 13.24 2.26 33.67
N THR A 193 13.72 1.11 34.16
CA THR A 193 14.81 0.34 33.55
C THR A 193 14.36 -0.44 32.32
N SER A 194 15.31 -0.85 31.49
CA SER A 194 15.08 -1.77 30.35
C SER A 194 14.35 -3.05 30.81
N ALA A 195 14.82 -3.68 31.88
CA ALA A 195 14.20 -4.90 32.45
C ALA A 195 12.75 -4.69 32.91
N TYR A 196 12.36 -3.50 33.32
CA TYR A 196 10.95 -3.21 33.63
C TYR A 196 10.11 -3.20 32.37
N TYR A 197 10.56 -2.51 31.30
CA TYR A 197 9.79 -2.40 30.08
C TYR A 197 9.80 -3.66 29.23
N ASP A 198 10.76 -4.56 29.40
CA ASP A 198 10.70 -5.91 28.86
C ASP A 198 9.39 -6.63 29.25
N GLN A 199 8.95 -6.46 30.47
CA GLN A 199 7.69 -7.04 30.98
C GLN A 199 6.47 -6.10 30.78
N HIS A 200 6.67 -4.86 30.32
CA HIS A 200 5.64 -3.81 30.27
C HIS A 200 5.80 -2.93 29.00
N THR A 201 5.96 -3.54 27.83
CA THR A 201 6.22 -2.80 26.58
C THR A 201 5.12 -1.81 26.23
N SER A 202 3.85 -2.12 26.48
CA SER A 202 2.75 -1.15 26.31
C SER A 202 2.96 0.12 27.15
N ALA A 203 3.48 -0.01 28.39
CA ALA A 203 3.78 1.17 29.21
C ALA A 203 4.96 1.97 28.66
N MET A 204 5.94 1.31 28.01
CA MET A 204 7.03 1.98 27.29
C MET A 204 6.48 2.88 26.21
N VAL A 205 5.60 2.34 25.35
CA VAL A 205 5.03 3.05 24.22
C VAL A 205 4.19 4.25 24.67
N VAL A 206 3.32 4.04 25.66
CA VAL A 206 2.48 5.11 26.21
C VAL A 206 3.33 6.24 26.82
N GLU A 207 4.34 5.89 27.63
CA GLU A 207 5.23 6.91 28.20
C GLU A 207 6.04 7.64 27.12
N ALA A 208 6.50 6.92 26.09
CA ALA A 208 7.22 7.51 24.96
C ALA A 208 6.36 8.53 24.20
N CYS A 209 5.13 8.16 23.86
CA CYS A 209 4.19 9.07 23.16
C CYS A 209 3.90 10.35 23.99
N ASN A 210 3.62 10.19 25.27
CA ASN A 210 3.35 11.32 26.15
C ASN A 210 4.57 12.23 26.24
N LYS A 211 5.78 11.69 26.38
CA LYS A 211 7.00 12.49 26.45
C LYS A 211 7.30 13.23 25.15
N VAL A 212 7.06 12.60 24.00
CA VAL A 212 7.22 13.28 22.71
C VAL A 212 6.23 14.43 22.59
N SER A 213 4.98 14.23 23.00
CA SER A 213 4.00 15.30 23.02
C SER A 213 4.35 16.41 24.03
N ASP A 214 4.64 16.06 25.30
CA ASP A 214 4.78 17.01 26.40
C ASP A 214 6.13 17.70 26.42
N GLU A 215 7.23 16.96 26.19
CA GLU A 215 8.60 17.48 26.28
C GLU A 215 9.12 18.08 24.96
N LEU A 216 8.69 17.52 23.80
CA LEU A 216 9.13 17.96 22.48
C LEU A 216 8.08 18.83 21.78
N GLY A 217 6.85 18.88 22.29
CA GLY A 217 5.77 19.70 21.73
C GLY A 217 5.23 19.18 20.40
N ILE A 218 5.37 17.85 20.13
CA ILE A 218 4.91 17.25 18.88
C ILE A 218 3.45 16.87 19.03
N ASP A 219 2.63 17.33 18.08
CA ASP A 219 1.23 16.90 17.98
C ASP A 219 1.16 15.52 17.34
N MET A 220 0.92 14.51 18.17
CA MET A 220 0.80 13.12 17.74
C MET A 220 -0.46 12.86 16.90
N SER A 221 -1.46 13.74 16.94
CA SER A 221 -2.71 13.57 16.22
C SER A 221 -2.55 13.51 14.70
N GLN A 222 -1.45 14.06 14.17
CA GLN A 222 -1.11 13.99 12.74
C GLN A 222 -0.82 12.58 12.22
N TYR A 223 -0.55 11.62 13.09
CA TYR A 223 -0.27 10.22 12.74
C TYR A 223 -1.52 9.32 12.77
N ASP A 224 -2.69 9.89 12.82
CA ASP A 224 -3.97 9.26 12.50
C ASP A 224 -4.37 9.71 11.10
N THR A 225 -3.79 9.08 10.07
CA THR A 225 -3.92 9.54 8.67
C THR A 225 -5.27 9.13 8.07
N ASN A 226 -5.89 8.07 8.59
CA ASN A 226 -7.20 7.60 8.16
C ASN A 226 -8.37 8.24 8.95
N ASN A 227 -8.05 9.03 9.99
CA ASN A 227 -8.99 9.70 10.91
C ASN A 227 -9.97 8.74 11.61
N ASP A 228 -9.51 7.55 11.99
CA ASP A 228 -10.30 6.58 12.75
C ASP A 228 -10.20 6.79 14.27
N GLY A 229 -9.48 7.82 14.71
CA GLY A 229 -9.28 8.17 16.12
C GLY A 229 -8.13 7.43 16.80
N ARG A 230 -7.33 6.69 16.03
CA ARG A 230 -6.16 5.95 16.51
C ARG A 230 -4.91 6.47 15.82
N LEU A 231 -3.75 6.36 16.48
CA LEU A 231 -2.50 6.45 15.77
C LEU A 231 -2.35 5.23 14.85
N ASP A 232 -2.02 5.43 13.59
CA ASP A 232 -1.87 4.34 12.61
C ASP A 232 -0.84 3.31 13.07
N ASN A 233 0.32 3.79 13.58
CA ASN A 233 1.34 3.01 14.23
C ASN A 233 2.30 3.92 15.04
N VAL A 234 2.89 3.39 16.10
CA VAL A 234 4.01 4.00 16.81
C VAL A 234 5.19 3.05 16.76
N PHE A 235 6.27 3.44 16.09
CA PHE A 235 7.50 2.66 16.10
C PHE A 235 8.45 3.16 17.18
N VAL A 236 8.99 2.26 18.02
CA VAL A 236 9.91 2.61 19.09
C VAL A 236 11.27 1.97 18.87
N TYR A 237 12.32 2.77 18.73
CA TYR A 237 13.68 2.32 18.93
C TYR A 237 14.08 2.51 20.38
N TYR A 238 14.58 1.46 21.03
CA TYR A 238 15.04 1.52 22.40
C TYR A 238 16.55 1.37 22.51
N ALA A 239 17.14 2.04 23.52
CA ALA A 239 18.57 2.05 23.75
C ALA A 239 19.14 0.67 24.11
N GLY A 240 20.25 0.31 23.52
CA GLY A 240 20.99 -0.93 23.81
C GLY A 240 20.70 -2.06 22.83
N HIS A 241 20.88 -3.31 23.29
CA HIS A 241 20.72 -4.55 22.51
C HIS A 241 19.35 -5.18 22.75
N ASN A 242 18.96 -6.14 21.89
CA ASN A 242 17.76 -6.94 22.01
C ASN A 242 18.06 -8.41 22.32
N GLU A 243 17.08 -9.11 22.91
CA GLU A 243 17.20 -10.53 23.23
C GLU A 243 17.24 -11.41 21.97
N ALA A 244 16.52 -11.07 20.90
CA ALA A 244 16.44 -11.84 19.65
C ALA A 244 17.81 -12.03 18.97
N GLU A 245 18.74 -11.11 19.20
CA GLU A 245 20.12 -11.20 18.73
C GLU A 245 21.11 -11.64 19.85
N GLY A 246 20.62 -12.24 20.90
CA GLY A 246 21.41 -12.79 22.00
C GLY A 246 21.89 -11.77 23.04
N GLY A 247 21.28 -10.61 23.13
CA GLY A 247 21.40 -9.68 24.23
C GLY A 247 20.96 -10.31 25.57
N PRO A 248 21.04 -9.57 26.69
CA PRO A 248 20.55 -10.07 27.97
C PRO A 248 19.06 -10.45 27.91
N SER A 249 18.67 -11.53 28.58
CA SER A 249 17.28 -12.00 28.67
C SER A 249 16.33 -11.04 29.44
N THR A 250 16.78 -9.87 29.78
CA THR A 250 16.05 -8.77 30.39
C THR A 250 15.91 -7.59 29.45
N THR A 251 16.26 -7.78 28.17
CA THR A 251 16.08 -6.79 27.12
C THR A 251 14.91 -7.18 26.24
N ILE A 252 14.23 -6.17 25.72
CA ILE A 252 13.01 -6.35 24.95
C ILE A 252 13.31 -7.12 23.67
N TRP A 253 12.47 -8.09 23.34
CA TRP A 253 12.45 -8.75 22.05
C TRP A 253 11.80 -7.83 21.02
N PRO A 254 12.38 -7.57 19.83
CA PRO A 254 11.74 -6.80 18.79
C PRO A 254 10.39 -7.43 18.40
N HIS A 255 9.35 -6.61 18.31
CA HIS A 255 8.02 -7.11 18.00
C HIS A 255 7.03 -6.02 17.60
N ARG A 256 5.93 -6.41 16.93
CA ARG A 256 4.71 -5.63 16.77
C ARG A 256 3.62 -6.13 17.71
N SER A 257 2.89 -5.22 18.34
CA SER A 257 1.77 -5.53 19.22
C SER A 257 0.79 -4.37 19.37
N ILE A 258 -0.18 -4.48 20.28
CA ILE A 258 -1.16 -3.43 20.55
C ILE A 258 -1.13 -2.98 22.00
N VAL A 259 -1.42 -1.70 22.22
CA VAL A 259 -1.66 -1.13 23.55
C VAL A 259 -3.13 -1.29 23.90
N GLN A 260 -3.43 -2.10 24.93
CA GLN A 260 -4.81 -2.41 25.33
C GLN A 260 -5.34 -1.54 26.48
N THR A 261 -4.55 -0.60 26.98
CA THR A 261 -4.90 0.20 28.17
C THR A 261 -5.89 1.32 27.89
N GLY A 262 -6.19 1.62 26.62
CA GLY A 262 -7.09 2.71 26.23
C GLY A 262 -6.50 4.10 26.45
N GLU A 263 -5.17 4.22 26.45
CA GLU A 263 -4.46 5.49 26.64
C GLU A 263 -4.47 6.32 25.36
N HIS A 264 -4.56 7.64 25.53
CA HIS A 264 -4.62 8.59 24.43
C HIS A 264 -3.50 9.63 24.55
N VAL A 265 -3.03 10.10 23.39
CA VAL A 265 -2.15 11.26 23.28
C VAL A 265 -2.72 12.22 22.24
N ASN A 266 -2.81 13.50 22.57
CA ASN A 266 -3.42 14.56 21.72
C ASN A 266 -4.80 14.15 21.19
N GLY A 267 -5.60 13.44 22.00
CA GLY A 267 -6.95 12.99 21.63
C GLY A 267 -7.03 11.74 20.78
N LYS A 268 -5.91 11.13 20.39
CA LYS A 268 -5.84 9.89 19.61
C LYS A 268 -5.49 8.69 20.48
N LEU A 269 -6.15 7.55 20.23
CA LEU A 269 -5.86 6.31 20.94
C LEU A 269 -4.48 5.78 20.51
N ILE A 270 -3.62 5.51 21.48
CA ILE A 270 -2.38 4.77 21.25
C ILE A 270 -2.76 3.29 21.16
N TYR A 271 -2.61 2.68 19.99
CA TYR A 271 -3.11 1.33 19.77
C TYR A 271 -2.06 0.41 19.16
N ASP A 272 -1.70 0.56 17.91
CA ASP A 272 -0.73 -0.27 17.21
C ASP A 272 0.70 0.24 17.44
N TYR A 273 1.64 -0.66 17.73
CA TYR A 273 3.03 -0.30 17.87
C TYR A 273 3.96 -1.41 17.41
N ALA A 274 5.17 -1.03 17.02
CA ALA A 274 6.28 -1.95 16.81
C ALA A 274 7.55 -1.39 17.47
N CYS A 275 8.51 -2.26 17.75
CA CYS A 275 9.74 -1.82 18.40
C CYS A 275 10.95 -2.67 18.01
N THR A 276 12.14 -2.06 18.07
CA THR A 276 13.43 -2.73 17.94
C THR A 276 14.53 -1.98 18.69
N SER A 277 15.71 -2.60 18.79
CA SER A 277 16.87 -2.02 19.50
C SER A 277 17.69 -1.06 18.64
N GLU A 278 18.43 -0.19 19.34
CA GLU A 278 19.46 0.66 18.74
C GLU A 278 20.66 -0.14 18.21
N LEU A 279 21.12 -1.12 18.99
CA LEU A 279 22.35 -1.85 18.76
C LEU A 279 22.09 -3.25 18.24
N ARG A 280 22.94 -3.67 17.31
CA ARG A 280 22.94 -5.01 16.74
C ARG A 280 23.72 -5.99 17.62
N GLY A 281 23.30 -7.26 17.60
CA GLY A 281 24.00 -8.39 18.19
C GLY A 281 23.91 -8.44 19.70
N SER A 282 24.67 -9.38 20.27
CA SER A 282 24.63 -9.64 21.71
C SER A 282 25.55 -8.72 22.54
N ALA A 283 26.43 -7.98 21.90
CA ALA A 283 27.41 -7.10 22.52
C ALA A 283 28.01 -6.12 21.49
N GLY A 284 28.79 -5.16 21.97
CA GLY A 284 29.48 -4.19 21.10
C GLY A 284 28.73 -2.88 20.97
N THR A 285 29.03 -2.16 19.91
CA THR A 285 28.52 -0.79 19.71
C THR A 285 28.00 -0.55 18.30
N SER A 286 27.88 -1.58 17.49
CA SER A 286 27.39 -1.47 16.12
C SER A 286 25.90 -1.09 16.12
N MET A 287 25.56 -0.08 15.35
CA MET A 287 24.17 0.30 15.11
C MET A 287 23.44 -0.84 14.39
N CYS A 288 22.15 -1.00 14.67
CA CYS A 288 21.28 -1.91 13.95
C CYS A 288 21.24 -1.58 12.45
N GLY A 289 20.84 -2.54 11.63
CA GLY A 289 20.46 -2.30 10.25
C GLY A 289 18.94 -2.02 10.14
N ILE A 290 18.47 -1.93 8.91
CA ILE A 290 17.03 -1.70 8.65
C ILE A 290 16.21 -2.99 8.66
N GLY A 291 16.86 -4.17 8.67
CA GLY A 291 16.18 -5.45 8.43
C GLY A 291 15.09 -5.75 9.46
N THR A 292 15.42 -5.69 10.76
CA THR A 292 14.42 -5.89 11.83
C THR A 292 13.35 -4.81 11.80
N PHE A 293 13.72 -3.54 11.56
CA PHE A 293 12.75 -2.47 11.39
C PHE A 293 11.75 -2.78 10.27
N CYS A 294 12.23 -3.16 9.10
CA CYS A 294 11.37 -3.46 7.95
C CYS A 294 10.54 -4.73 8.14
N HIS A 295 11.03 -5.71 8.91
CA HIS A 295 10.27 -6.88 9.32
C HIS A 295 9.09 -6.48 10.24
N GLU A 296 9.37 -5.79 11.35
CA GLU A 296 8.33 -5.37 12.29
C GLU A 296 7.33 -4.40 11.63
N PHE A 297 7.81 -3.54 10.75
CA PHE A 297 6.94 -2.68 9.96
C PHE A 297 6.14 -3.47 8.90
N GLY A 298 6.66 -4.59 8.39
CA GLY A 298 5.92 -5.55 7.58
C GLY A 298 4.66 -6.07 8.29
N HIS A 299 4.77 -6.35 9.58
CA HIS A 299 3.59 -6.68 10.42
C HIS A 299 2.60 -5.52 10.53
N VAL A 300 3.08 -4.29 10.63
CA VAL A 300 2.22 -3.10 10.62
C VAL A 300 1.45 -2.99 9.30
N LEU A 301 2.06 -3.39 8.18
CA LEU A 301 1.42 -3.47 6.88
C LEU A 301 0.50 -4.69 6.71
N GLY A 302 0.44 -5.59 7.69
CA GLY A 302 -0.46 -6.75 7.73
C GLY A 302 0.15 -8.07 7.25
N LEU A 303 1.47 -8.16 7.09
CA LEU A 303 2.16 -9.40 6.75
C LEU A 303 2.29 -10.31 7.99
N ALA A 304 2.18 -11.61 7.77
CA ALA A 304 2.41 -12.61 8.80
C ALA A 304 3.86 -13.10 8.80
N ASP A 305 4.29 -13.72 9.90
CA ASP A 305 5.54 -14.48 9.92
C ASP A 305 5.43 -15.75 9.09
N TYR A 306 6.50 -16.06 8.36
CA TYR A 306 6.59 -17.27 7.54
C TYR A 306 7.52 -18.34 8.12
N TYR A 307 8.06 -18.15 9.32
CA TYR A 307 8.65 -19.24 10.10
C TYR A 307 7.58 -19.95 10.96
N ASP A 308 7.92 -21.11 11.53
CA ASP A 308 7.02 -21.81 12.46
C ASP A 308 6.97 -21.10 13.82
N THR A 309 5.91 -20.32 14.03
CA THR A 309 5.71 -19.56 15.27
C THR A 309 5.32 -20.45 16.46
N GLN A 310 5.23 -21.77 16.32
CA GLN A 310 5.00 -22.70 17.46
C GLN A 310 6.31 -23.25 18.01
N SER A 311 7.24 -23.60 17.14
CA SER A 311 8.48 -24.23 17.56
C SER A 311 9.70 -23.34 17.34
N SER A 312 9.63 -22.37 16.43
CA SER A 312 10.72 -21.46 16.00
C SER A 312 12.10 -22.14 15.79
N ALA A 313 12.12 -23.45 15.85
CA ALA A 313 13.30 -24.28 15.59
C ALA A 313 13.34 -24.75 14.13
N THR A 314 12.26 -24.58 13.40
CA THR A 314 12.11 -25.04 12.03
C THR A 314 12.26 -23.84 11.10
N TYR A 315 13.36 -23.84 10.35
CA TYR A 315 13.54 -22.94 9.22
C TYR A 315 12.55 -23.39 8.13
N THR A 316 11.69 -22.49 7.71
CA THR A 316 10.73 -22.74 6.66
C THR A 316 11.32 -22.30 5.32
N ILE A 317 11.12 -21.04 4.94
CA ILE A 317 11.63 -20.43 3.70
C ILE A 317 12.95 -19.66 3.93
N GLY A 318 13.38 -19.54 5.18
CA GLY A 318 14.69 -19.02 5.56
C GLY A 318 14.95 -17.58 5.13
N SER A 319 16.15 -17.33 4.65
CA SER A 319 16.64 -16.00 4.31
C SER A 319 16.17 -15.48 2.93
N TRP A 320 15.29 -16.20 2.25
CA TRP A 320 14.63 -15.71 1.04
C TRP A 320 13.58 -14.62 1.32
N ASP A 321 13.08 -14.58 2.52
CA ASP A 321 11.94 -13.75 2.90
C ASP A 321 12.23 -12.96 4.17
N ILE A 322 11.88 -11.66 4.17
CA ILE A 322 12.10 -10.77 5.32
C ILE A 322 11.21 -11.14 6.51
N MET A 323 10.01 -11.68 6.28
CA MET A 323 9.09 -12.15 7.32
C MET A 323 9.47 -13.54 7.84
N CYS A 324 10.66 -14.02 7.46
CA CYS A 324 11.35 -15.16 8.03
C CYS A 324 12.72 -14.70 8.55
N SER A 325 13.82 -15.35 8.17
CA SER A 325 15.14 -14.94 8.64
C SER A 325 15.87 -13.93 7.75
N GLY A 326 15.26 -13.51 6.65
CA GLY A 326 15.82 -12.53 5.70
C GLY A 326 16.10 -11.15 6.30
N SER A 327 15.39 -10.80 7.40
CA SER A 327 15.64 -9.58 8.16
C SER A 327 17.08 -9.47 8.70
N TYR A 328 17.78 -10.59 8.86
CA TYR A 328 19.16 -10.65 9.31
C TYR A 328 20.19 -10.62 8.19
N ASN A 329 19.80 -10.68 6.91
CA ASN A 329 20.71 -10.72 5.77
C ASN A 329 21.66 -9.51 5.77
N GLY A 330 22.94 -9.77 5.49
CA GLY A 330 23.98 -8.74 5.50
C GLY A 330 24.11 -8.03 6.85
N ASN A 331 23.92 -8.74 7.94
CA ASN A 331 23.90 -8.17 9.29
C ASN A 331 22.74 -7.18 9.50
N GLY A 332 21.56 -7.49 8.95
CA GLY A 332 20.37 -6.65 8.99
C GLY A 332 20.43 -5.42 8.07
N LYS A 333 21.40 -5.32 7.20
CA LYS A 333 21.62 -4.15 6.33
C LYS A 333 21.15 -4.35 4.89
N THR A 334 21.02 -5.61 4.47
CA THR A 334 20.61 -6.00 3.13
C THR A 334 19.47 -7.02 3.17
N PRO A 335 18.33 -6.73 3.84
CA PRO A 335 17.21 -7.64 3.79
C PRO A 335 16.79 -7.83 2.33
N PRO A 336 16.26 -9.02 1.93
CA PRO A 336 15.72 -9.22 0.59
C PRO A 336 14.48 -8.35 0.41
N THR A 337 14.20 -7.92 -0.81
CA THR A 337 12.92 -7.26 -1.11
C THR A 337 11.75 -8.20 -0.83
N TYR A 338 10.57 -7.64 -0.62
CA TYR A 338 9.36 -8.43 -0.44
C TYR A 338 9.15 -9.38 -1.62
N THR A 339 8.73 -10.60 -1.29
CA THR A 339 8.47 -11.70 -2.23
C THR A 339 7.20 -11.46 -3.06
N ALA A 340 7.01 -12.29 -4.07
CA ALA A 340 5.79 -12.28 -4.90
C ALA A 340 4.50 -12.35 -4.07
N GLY A 341 4.48 -13.20 -3.05
CA GLY A 341 3.30 -13.35 -2.19
C GLY A 341 3.02 -12.12 -1.34
N GLU A 342 4.06 -11.56 -0.73
CA GLU A 342 3.94 -10.35 0.08
C GLU A 342 3.46 -9.14 -0.76
N ARG A 343 4.05 -8.94 -1.94
CA ARG A 343 3.64 -7.88 -2.86
C ARG A 343 2.20 -8.05 -3.35
N PHE A 344 1.76 -9.28 -3.58
CA PHE A 344 0.37 -9.59 -3.93
C PHE A 344 -0.56 -9.36 -2.75
N GLN A 345 -0.19 -9.77 -1.54
CA GLN A 345 -0.94 -9.52 -0.31
C GLN A 345 -1.14 -8.03 -0.04
N LEU A 346 -0.09 -7.23 -0.24
CA LEU A 346 -0.12 -5.78 -0.02
C LEU A 346 -0.80 -5.00 -1.16
N GLY A 347 -1.23 -5.70 -2.23
CA GLY A 347 -1.85 -5.06 -3.39
C GLY A 347 -0.88 -4.26 -4.27
N TRP A 348 0.43 -4.45 -4.09
CA TRP A 348 1.45 -3.76 -4.90
C TRP A 348 1.66 -4.40 -6.27
N VAL A 349 1.20 -5.62 -6.45
CA VAL A 349 1.25 -6.34 -7.73
C VAL A 349 0.03 -7.25 -7.86
N THR A 350 -0.49 -7.35 -9.07
CA THR A 350 -1.50 -8.37 -9.42
C THR A 350 -0.84 -9.42 -10.29
N PRO A 351 -0.78 -10.69 -9.88
CA PRO A 351 -0.20 -11.75 -10.68
C PRO A 351 -0.94 -11.95 -12.00
N VAL A 352 -0.23 -12.42 -13.01
CA VAL A 352 -0.82 -12.85 -14.27
C VAL A 352 -0.98 -14.37 -14.25
N GLN A 353 -2.20 -14.88 -14.26
CA GLN A 353 -2.42 -16.32 -14.33
C GLN A 353 -1.98 -16.87 -15.68
N LEU A 354 -1.13 -17.88 -15.67
CA LEU A 354 -0.78 -18.64 -16.86
C LEU A 354 -1.93 -19.56 -17.24
N THR A 355 -2.48 -19.36 -18.41
CA THR A 355 -3.58 -20.19 -18.97
C THR A 355 -3.18 -20.83 -20.27
N ASP A 356 -2.45 -20.12 -21.11
CA ASP A 356 -2.15 -20.50 -22.48
C ASP A 356 -0.77 -21.16 -22.57
N ALA A 357 -0.70 -22.27 -23.29
CA ALA A 357 0.56 -22.94 -23.53
C ALA A 357 1.48 -22.10 -24.40
N GLY A 358 2.77 -22.08 -24.08
CA GLY A 358 3.73 -21.27 -24.82
C GLY A 358 5.02 -21.04 -24.06
N GLN A 359 5.95 -20.33 -24.70
CA GLN A 359 7.16 -19.88 -24.06
C GLN A 359 6.94 -18.52 -23.40
N TYR A 360 7.41 -18.36 -22.19
CA TYR A 360 7.28 -17.16 -21.39
C TYR A 360 8.66 -16.68 -20.96
N THR A 361 8.77 -15.37 -20.83
CA THR A 361 9.95 -14.71 -20.26
C THR A 361 9.53 -14.00 -18.99
N LEU A 362 10.29 -14.20 -17.92
CA LEU A 362 10.09 -13.53 -16.62
C LEU A 362 11.33 -12.71 -16.31
N GLU A 363 11.18 -11.38 -16.38
CA GLU A 363 12.24 -10.44 -16.02
C GLU A 363 12.46 -10.43 -14.50
N PRO A 364 13.65 -10.00 -14.03
CA PRO A 364 13.87 -9.81 -12.59
C PRO A 364 12.82 -8.92 -11.96
N ILE A 365 12.32 -9.31 -10.79
CA ILE A 365 11.26 -8.58 -10.09
C ILE A 365 11.62 -7.13 -9.76
N GLU A 366 12.92 -6.83 -9.72
CA GLU A 366 13.45 -5.48 -9.44
C GLU A 366 13.61 -4.60 -10.70
N ASN A 367 13.30 -5.09 -11.90
CA ASN A 367 13.49 -4.35 -13.17
C ASN A 367 12.29 -3.46 -13.56
N GLY A 368 11.39 -3.14 -12.63
CA GLY A 368 10.31 -2.18 -12.86
C GLY A 368 9.08 -2.70 -13.62
N LYS A 369 9.16 -3.84 -14.29
CA LYS A 369 7.96 -4.47 -14.91
C LYS A 369 7.18 -5.37 -13.95
N LYS A 370 7.77 -5.77 -12.85
CA LYS A 370 7.22 -6.52 -11.72
C LYS A 370 6.21 -7.59 -12.11
N GLN A 371 6.54 -8.35 -13.12
CA GLN A 371 5.71 -9.43 -13.57
C GLN A 371 5.85 -10.61 -12.62
N ILE A 372 4.72 -11.07 -12.09
CA ILE A 372 4.59 -12.31 -11.33
C ILE A 372 3.60 -13.17 -12.09
N TYR A 373 3.96 -14.41 -12.34
CA TYR A 373 3.01 -15.36 -12.88
C TYR A 373 2.35 -16.17 -11.78
N LEU A 374 1.12 -16.60 -12.04
CA LEU A 374 0.35 -17.47 -11.17
C LEU A 374 -0.04 -18.71 -11.92
N ILE A 375 0.14 -19.88 -11.30
CA ILE A 375 -0.37 -21.16 -11.76
C ILE A 375 -1.40 -21.64 -10.76
N ALA A 376 -2.58 -22.05 -11.23
CA ALA A 376 -3.61 -22.64 -10.40
C ALA A 376 -4.34 -23.74 -11.18
N ASN A 377 -4.91 -24.70 -10.47
CA ASN A 377 -5.67 -25.79 -11.08
C ASN A 377 -6.90 -25.31 -11.87
N GLU A 378 -7.48 -24.18 -11.44
CA GLU A 378 -8.66 -23.55 -12.04
C GLU A 378 -8.39 -22.04 -12.24
N THR A 379 -9.37 -21.32 -12.80
CA THR A 379 -9.29 -19.85 -12.88
C THR A 379 -9.25 -19.24 -11.49
N HIS A 380 -8.17 -18.53 -11.20
CA HIS A 380 -7.99 -17.86 -9.92
C HIS A 380 -8.65 -16.47 -9.95
N ASN A 381 -9.26 -16.07 -8.84
CA ASN A 381 -9.93 -14.77 -8.72
C ASN A 381 -8.98 -13.58 -8.54
N LEU A 382 -7.67 -13.84 -8.53
CA LEU A 382 -6.60 -12.85 -8.33
C LEU A 382 -6.77 -11.97 -7.07
N SER A 383 -7.38 -12.54 -6.03
CA SER A 383 -7.53 -11.91 -4.72
C SER A 383 -6.73 -12.68 -3.68
N TRP A 384 -5.86 -11.97 -2.92
CA TRP A 384 -5.14 -12.60 -1.81
C TRP A 384 -6.08 -12.94 -0.65
N GLY A 385 -6.82 -11.94 -0.14
CA GLY A 385 -7.61 -12.09 1.09
C GLY A 385 -8.81 -13.05 0.99
N SER A 386 -9.19 -13.43 -0.24
CA SER A 386 -10.28 -14.36 -0.53
C SER A 386 -9.93 -15.27 -1.70
N ALA A 387 -8.68 -15.75 -1.73
CA ALA A 387 -8.15 -16.57 -2.81
C ALA A 387 -9.05 -17.78 -3.15
N SER A 388 -9.36 -17.93 -4.42
CA SER A 388 -10.14 -19.06 -4.96
C SER A 388 -9.65 -19.42 -6.37
N PRO A 389 -9.08 -20.62 -6.58
CA PRO A 389 -8.76 -21.63 -5.56
C PRO A 389 -7.76 -21.11 -4.52
N SER A 390 -7.80 -21.63 -3.29
CA SER A 390 -6.91 -21.22 -2.21
C SER A 390 -5.50 -21.77 -2.34
N GLU A 391 -5.30 -22.83 -3.13
CA GLU A 391 -4.01 -23.47 -3.36
C GLU A 391 -3.53 -23.17 -4.80
N TYR A 392 -2.37 -22.54 -4.93
CA TYR A 392 -1.81 -22.05 -6.18
C TYR A 392 -0.30 -21.80 -6.06
N TRP A 393 0.35 -21.51 -7.17
CA TRP A 393 1.79 -21.18 -7.22
C TRP A 393 2.01 -19.78 -7.77
N LEU A 394 2.98 -19.06 -7.19
CA LEU A 394 3.47 -17.78 -7.69
C LEU A 394 4.90 -17.97 -8.21
N LEU A 395 5.20 -17.38 -9.33
CA LEU A 395 6.50 -17.45 -10.00
C LEU A 395 7.11 -16.05 -9.98
N GLU A 396 8.33 -15.92 -9.42
CA GLU A 396 9.12 -14.70 -9.49
C GLU A 396 10.55 -14.98 -9.90
N ASN A 397 11.18 -14.04 -10.58
CA ASN A 397 12.59 -14.11 -10.93
C ASN A 397 13.38 -13.22 -9.96
N ARG A 398 14.20 -13.84 -9.11
CA ARG A 398 15.07 -13.15 -8.16
C ARG A 398 16.49 -13.09 -8.71
N GLN A 399 17.04 -11.89 -8.82
CA GLN A 399 18.37 -11.63 -9.36
C GLN A 399 19.11 -10.60 -8.50
N ASN A 400 20.45 -10.55 -8.65
CA ASN A 400 21.27 -9.54 -7.98
C ASN A 400 21.19 -8.18 -8.68
N VAL A 401 19.97 -7.62 -8.76
CA VAL A 401 19.68 -6.33 -9.39
C VAL A 401 18.86 -5.47 -8.43
N GLY A 402 18.68 -4.21 -8.74
CA GLY A 402 17.87 -3.30 -7.94
C GLY A 402 18.33 -3.25 -6.48
N TRP A 403 17.43 -3.46 -5.56
CA TRP A 403 17.73 -3.58 -4.13
C TRP A 403 18.54 -4.84 -3.83
N ASP A 404 18.17 -5.97 -4.43
CA ASP A 404 18.78 -7.28 -4.19
C ASP A 404 20.18 -7.44 -4.82
N ARG A 405 20.76 -6.36 -5.41
CA ARG A 405 22.10 -6.38 -6.06
C ARG A 405 23.25 -6.72 -5.13
N HIS A 406 23.05 -6.65 -3.83
CA HIS A 406 24.10 -6.94 -2.86
C HIS A 406 24.23 -8.44 -2.64
N SER A 407 25.45 -8.95 -2.64
CA SER A 407 25.73 -10.40 -2.54
C SER A 407 25.23 -11.08 -1.26
N THR A 408 24.83 -10.30 -0.26
CA THR A 408 24.28 -10.79 1.01
C THR A 408 22.76 -10.65 1.09
N SER A 409 22.11 -10.08 0.07
CA SER A 409 20.66 -9.90 0.08
C SER A 409 19.91 -11.20 -0.20
N LEU A 410 20.42 -12.01 -1.13
CA LEU A 410 19.78 -13.25 -1.56
C LEU A 410 20.67 -14.47 -1.30
N PRO A 411 20.07 -15.62 -0.94
CA PRO A 411 20.78 -16.90 -0.91
C PRO A 411 21.31 -17.36 -2.28
N GLY A 412 20.61 -16.97 -3.36
CA GLY A 412 20.93 -17.34 -4.73
C GLY A 412 20.12 -16.52 -5.73
N THR A 413 20.16 -16.88 -7.01
CA THR A 413 19.42 -16.22 -8.09
C THR A 413 18.70 -17.21 -8.99
N GLY A 414 17.62 -16.80 -9.63
CA GLY A 414 16.83 -17.60 -10.57
C GLY A 414 15.33 -17.49 -10.33
N LEU A 415 14.60 -18.43 -10.92
CA LEU A 415 13.14 -18.56 -10.74
C LEU A 415 12.84 -19.17 -9.38
N LEU A 416 12.17 -18.43 -8.50
CA LEU A 416 11.52 -18.98 -7.31
C LEU A 416 10.06 -19.31 -7.63
N ILE A 417 9.63 -20.48 -7.15
CA ILE A 417 8.26 -20.96 -7.26
C ILE A 417 7.71 -21.08 -5.84
N TRP A 418 6.76 -20.21 -5.51
CA TRP A 418 6.11 -20.19 -4.20
C TRP A 418 4.84 -21.02 -4.23
N HIS A 419 4.72 -22.01 -3.38
CA HIS A 419 3.50 -22.77 -3.17
C HIS A 419 2.67 -22.10 -2.08
N VAL A 420 1.48 -21.67 -2.42
CA VAL A 420 0.55 -20.99 -1.52
C VAL A 420 -0.68 -21.85 -1.30
N ASP A 421 -0.97 -22.21 -0.05
CA ASP A 421 -2.23 -22.78 0.42
C ASP A 421 -2.89 -21.77 1.38
N TYR A 422 -3.57 -20.79 0.80
CA TYR A 422 -4.10 -19.66 1.55
C TYR A 422 -5.19 -20.07 2.54
N SER A 423 -5.07 -19.55 3.76
CA SER A 423 -6.08 -19.65 4.82
C SER A 423 -6.19 -18.34 5.58
N ALA A 424 -7.32 -17.64 5.45
CA ALA A 424 -7.55 -16.38 6.14
C ALA A 424 -7.33 -16.48 7.66
N SER A 425 -7.71 -17.60 8.28
CA SER A 425 -7.49 -17.82 9.71
C SER A 425 -6.01 -18.01 10.06
N ALA A 426 -5.23 -18.71 9.20
CA ALA A 426 -3.81 -18.94 9.44
C ALA A 426 -3.02 -17.63 9.32
N TRP A 427 -3.27 -16.83 8.29
CA TRP A 427 -2.62 -15.52 8.12
C TRP A 427 -3.04 -14.55 9.22
N GLY A 428 -4.35 -14.44 9.50
CA GLY A 428 -4.86 -13.57 10.57
C GLY A 428 -4.38 -13.93 11.98
N SER A 429 -4.00 -15.18 12.20
CA SER A 429 -3.47 -15.66 13.50
C SER A 429 -1.95 -15.76 13.55
N ASN A 430 -1.25 -15.26 12.55
CA ASN A 430 0.22 -15.37 12.44
C ASN A 430 0.75 -16.83 12.47
N THR A 431 0.05 -17.74 11.80
CA THR A 431 0.36 -19.17 11.82
C THR A 431 0.39 -19.84 10.44
N PRO A 432 0.74 -19.13 9.32
CA PRO A 432 0.65 -19.75 8.01
C PRO A 432 1.53 -21.00 7.89
N ASN A 433 2.70 -21.01 8.51
CA ASN A 433 3.67 -22.09 8.43
C ASN A 433 3.81 -22.95 9.70
N ASN A 434 2.76 -22.95 10.55
CA ASN A 434 2.68 -23.81 11.73
C ASN A 434 2.12 -25.20 11.43
N SER A 435 1.91 -25.54 10.18
CA SER A 435 1.36 -26.82 9.73
C SER A 435 2.33 -27.56 8.80
N THR A 436 2.14 -28.86 8.70
CA THR A 436 2.82 -29.66 7.68
C THR A 436 1.73 -30.30 6.80
N PRO A 437 1.71 -30.02 5.48
CA PRO A 437 2.66 -29.19 4.75
C PRO A 437 2.57 -27.71 5.12
N LEU A 438 3.63 -26.93 4.79
CA LEU A 438 3.65 -25.49 4.95
C LEU A 438 2.65 -24.84 3.98
N ARG A 439 2.04 -23.71 4.40
CA ARG A 439 1.06 -23.00 3.57
C ARG A 439 1.68 -21.91 2.68
N TYR A 440 2.90 -21.51 2.99
CA TYR A 440 3.70 -20.64 2.16
C TYR A 440 5.11 -21.18 2.10
N ASP A 441 5.45 -21.84 1.01
CA ASP A 441 6.67 -22.60 0.86
C ASP A 441 7.36 -22.35 -0.48
N ILE A 442 8.61 -22.68 -0.59
CA ILE A 442 9.36 -22.68 -1.84
C ILE A 442 9.36 -24.10 -2.39
N GLU A 443 9.07 -24.24 -3.67
CA GLU A 443 9.32 -25.48 -4.42
C GLU A 443 10.78 -25.48 -4.86
N GLU A 444 11.65 -26.05 -4.04
CA GLU A 444 13.09 -26.02 -4.28
C GLU A 444 13.49 -26.85 -5.49
N ALA A 445 14.26 -26.27 -6.42
CA ALA A 445 14.76 -26.96 -7.61
C ALA A 445 15.67 -28.17 -7.27
N GLY A 446 16.54 -27.97 -6.32
CA GLY A 446 17.49 -29.00 -5.88
C GLY A 446 18.04 -28.72 -4.50
N GLY A 447 17.44 -27.83 -3.77
CA GLY A 447 17.71 -27.50 -2.39
C GLY A 447 17.16 -28.54 -1.41
N VAL A 448 17.28 -28.22 -0.16
CA VAL A 448 16.75 -29.01 0.95
C VAL A 448 15.76 -28.15 1.68
N ARG A 449 14.56 -28.59 1.79
CA ARG A 449 13.47 -27.90 2.49
C ARG A 449 13.92 -27.41 3.87
N GLY A 450 13.62 -26.14 4.15
CA GLY A 450 13.98 -25.50 5.42
C GLY A 450 15.42 -24.97 5.50
N TYR A 451 16.17 -24.94 4.41
CA TYR A 451 17.50 -24.35 4.32
C TYR A 451 17.64 -23.51 3.05
N ALA A 452 17.46 -22.22 3.20
CA ALA A 452 17.64 -21.27 2.10
C ALA A 452 19.03 -21.42 1.47
N SER A 453 19.09 -21.67 0.17
CA SER A 453 20.33 -22.00 -0.54
C SER A 453 20.33 -21.57 -2.01
N PRO A 454 21.50 -21.49 -2.66
CA PRO A 454 21.58 -21.24 -4.11
C PRO A 454 21.00 -22.36 -4.97
N ASN A 455 20.57 -23.50 -4.37
CA ASN A 455 19.97 -24.62 -5.09
C ASN A 455 18.44 -24.54 -5.15
N ASP A 456 17.82 -23.59 -4.46
CA ASP A 456 16.36 -23.48 -4.40
C ASP A 456 15.76 -22.92 -5.70
N PRO A 457 16.36 -21.90 -6.36
CA PRO A 457 15.82 -21.38 -7.62
C PRO A 457 16.01 -22.35 -8.80
N TYR A 458 15.13 -22.22 -9.79
CA TYR A 458 15.29 -22.87 -11.10
C TYR A 458 15.99 -21.94 -12.09
N PRO A 459 16.82 -22.44 -13.02
CA PRO A 459 17.37 -23.81 -13.04
C PRO A 459 18.36 -24.07 -11.90
N GLY A 460 18.84 -23.03 -11.22
CA GLY A 460 19.72 -23.07 -10.07
C GLY A 460 21.06 -23.79 -10.32
N ALA A 461 21.83 -23.96 -9.25
CA ALA A 461 23.12 -24.64 -9.34
C ALA A 461 23.02 -26.12 -9.70
N LYS A 462 21.84 -26.72 -9.57
CA LYS A 462 21.58 -28.14 -9.95
C LYS A 462 21.08 -28.28 -11.38
N ASN A 463 20.87 -27.18 -12.10
CA ASN A 463 20.37 -27.15 -13.48
C ASN A 463 19.06 -27.93 -13.65
N VAL A 464 18.10 -27.71 -12.75
CA VAL A 464 16.76 -28.32 -12.82
C VAL A 464 15.91 -27.48 -13.76
N THR A 465 15.56 -28.02 -14.89
CA THR A 465 14.92 -27.29 -16.00
C THR A 465 13.43 -27.56 -16.14
N SER A 466 12.80 -28.23 -15.16
CA SER A 466 11.36 -28.54 -15.20
C SER A 466 10.76 -28.54 -13.80
N PHE A 467 9.47 -28.19 -13.74
CA PHE A 467 8.65 -28.25 -12.55
C PHE A 467 7.24 -28.69 -12.93
N THR A 468 6.64 -29.56 -12.13
CA THR A 468 5.23 -29.97 -12.30
C THR A 468 4.50 -29.68 -10.99
N PRO A 469 3.53 -28.76 -10.99
CA PRO A 469 2.77 -28.42 -9.80
C PRO A 469 1.99 -29.62 -9.25
N MET A 470 1.97 -29.80 -7.94
CA MET A 470 1.22 -30.83 -7.27
C MET A 470 0.57 -30.29 -5.99
N LEU A 471 -0.76 -30.41 -5.90
CA LEU A 471 -1.49 -29.99 -4.71
C LEU A 471 -1.04 -30.81 -3.47
N HIS A 472 -1.20 -30.27 -2.29
CA HIS A 472 -0.88 -30.94 -1.02
C HIS A 472 -1.60 -32.28 -0.84
N ASN A 473 -2.75 -32.48 -1.51
CA ASN A 473 -3.46 -33.76 -1.51
C ASN A 473 -2.88 -34.80 -2.49
N GLY A 474 -1.78 -34.47 -3.18
CA GLY A 474 -1.11 -35.34 -4.15
C GLY A 474 -1.67 -35.30 -5.58
N THR A 475 -2.63 -34.43 -5.86
CA THR A 475 -3.17 -34.26 -7.21
C THR A 475 -2.16 -33.49 -8.08
N ILE A 476 -1.70 -34.09 -9.15
CA ILE A 476 -0.85 -33.46 -10.16
C ILE A 476 -1.69 -32.45 -10.94
N VAL A 477 -1.20 -31.21 -11.00
CA VAL A 477 -1.77 -30.16 -11.85
C VAL A 477 -1.08 -30.24 -13.21
N GLU A 478 -1.84 -30.55 -14.26
CA GLU A 478 -1.32 -30.75 -15.61
C GLU A 478 -0.92 -29.42 -16.28
N GLN A 479 -0.07 -28.66 -15.60
CA GLN A 479 0.41 -27.34 -16.02
C GLN A 479 1.93 -27.24 -15.79
N PRO A 480 2.73 -28.13 -16.39
CA PRO A 480 4.17 -28.16 -16.15
C PRO A 480 4.89 -26.95 -16.75
N LEU A 481 5.98 -26.60 -16.11
CA LEU A 481 7.03 -25.75 -16.67
C LEU A 481 8.14 -26.67 -17.19
N THR A 482 8.64 -26.41 -18.40
CA THR A 482 9.77 -27.12 -19.01
C THR A 482 10.75 -26.11 -19.61
N ASP A 483 11.92 -26.58 -19.98
CA ASP A 483 12.96 -25.78 -20.65
C ASP A 483 13.32 -24.49 -19.86
N ILE A 484 13.25 -24.56 -18.54
CA ILE A 484 13.58 -23.42 -17.69
C ILE A 484 15.07 -23.09 -17.87
N THR A 485 15.34 -21.90 -18.37
CA THR A 485 16.68 -21.39 -18.63
C THR A 485 16.81 -19.96 -18.14
N GLU A 486 18.04 -19.55 -17.83
CA GLU A 486 18.38 -18.17 -17.52
C GLU A 486 19.24 -17.58 -18.64
N VAL A 487 18.81 -16.46 -19.19
CA VAL A 487 19.52 -15.72 -20.24
C VAL A 487 19.51 -14.25 -19.89
N ASP A 488 20.67 -13.66 -19.73
CA ASP A 488 20.81 -12.24 -19.37
C ASP A 488 19.93 -11.83 -18.18
N GLN A 489 19.95 -12.67 -17.13
CA GLN A 489 19.15 -12.53 -15.91
C GLN A 489 17.62 -12.71 -16.10
N ASN A 490 17.15 -12.91 -17.31
CA ASN A 490 15.74 -13.27 -17.55
C ASN A 490 15.57 -14.78 -17.45
N ILE A 491 14.47 -15.20 -16.85
CA ILE A 491 14.05 -16.60 -16.84
C ILE A 491 13.14 -16.85 -18.04
N ILE A 492 13.51 -17.82 -18.86
CA ILE A 492 12.69 -18.28 -19.98
C ILE A 492 12.26 -19.71 -19.69
N PHE A 493 10.98 -19.99 -19.87
CA PHE A 493 10.42 -21.33 -19.69
C PHE A 493 9.26 -21.59 -20.65
N THR A 494 8.98 -22.86 -20.91
CA THR A 494 7.79 -23.31 -21.64
C THR A 494 6.74 -23.75 -20.64
N PHE A 495 5.53 -23.20 -20.75
CA PHE A 495 4.38 -23.59 -19.95
C PHE A 495 3.44 -24.46 -20.80
N LYS A 496 3.00 -25.61 -20.29
CA LYS A 496 2.14 -26.57 -21.00
C LYS A 496 2.69 -26.90 -22.40
N SER A 497 3.89 -27.46 -22.51
CA SER A 497 4.53 -27.77 -23.79
C SER A 497 3.60 -28.54 -24.72
N ASN A 498 3.28 -27.97 -25.90
CA ASN A 498 2.33 -28.53 -26.87
C ASN A 498 2.95 -28.87 -28.24
N GLY A 499 4.25 -28.86 -28.35
CA GLY A 499 4.93 -29.06 -29.63
C GLY A 499 4.99 -27.82 -30.54
N PHE A 500 4.50 -26.68 -30.11
CA PHE A 500 4.60 -25.39 -30.83
C PHE A 500 5.45 -24.37 -30.07
N MET A 501 6.26 -23.61 -30.83
CA MET A 501 7.06 -22.52 -30.37
C MET A 501 6.66 -21.22 -31.10
N PHE A 502 6.61 -20.12 -30.39
CA PHE A 502 6.35 -18.79 -30.94
C PHE A 502 7.61 -17.92 -30.78
N LEU A 503 7.99 -17.21 -31.87
CA LEU A 503 9.14 -16.33 -31.88
C LEU A 503 8.74 -14.92 -32.41
N PRO A 504 8.69 -13.89 -31.54
CA PRO A 504 9.04 -13.91 -30.12
C PRO A 504 8.02 -14.70 -29.28
N ALA A 505 8.46 -15.17 -28.13
CA ALA A 505 7.64 -15.92 -27.17
C ALA A 505 6.63 -15.05 -26.42
N GLU A 506 6.81 -13.76 -26.41
CA GLU A 506 5.89 -12.74 -25.91
C GLU A 506 5.72 -11.62 -26.93
N MET A 507 4.50 -11.19 -27.16
CA MET A 507 4.23 -10.08 -28.02
C MET A 507 4.10 -8.77 -27.24
N PRO A 508 4.71 -7.66 -27.70
CA PRO A 508 4.44 -6.35 -27.14
C PRO A 508 2.96 -5.98 -27.29
N VAL A 509 2.48 -5.08 -26.44
CA VAL A 509 1.13 -4.55 -26.57
C VAL A 509 0.99 -3.84 -27.93
N ILE A 510 0.05 -4.28 -28.76
CA ILE A 510 -0.21 -3.69 -30.06
C ILE A 510 -1.00 -2.40 -29.85
N GLN A 511 -0.35 -1.26 -30.00
CA GLN A 511 -1.00 0.04 -29.92
C GLN A 511 -1.67 0.38 -31.25
N SER A 512 -2.94 0.75 -31.21
CA SER A 512 -3.70 1.15 -32.40
C SER A 512 -4.15 2.60 -32.30
N THR A 513 -4.17 3.28 -33.45
CA THR A 513 -4.73 4.61 -33.57
C THR A 513 -6.15 4.51 -34.12
N TYR A 514 -7.14 4.99 -33.38
CA TYR A 514 -8.52 5.01 -33.84
C TYR A 514 -8.76 6.23 -34.75
N ASN A 515 -9.17 5.96 -35.99
CA ASN A 515 -9.56 7.03 -36.92
C ASN A 515 -11.09 7.20 -36.85
N LYS A 516 -11.56 8.35 -36.35
CA LYS A 516 -12.98 8.69 -36.25
C LYS A 516 -13.73 8.64 -37.59
N ASP A 517 -13.06 8.97 -38.69
CA ASP A 517 -13.68 9.06 -40.02
C ASP A 517 -13.85 7.69 -40.66
N ASN A 518 -12.92 6.77 -40.47
CA ASN A 518 -12.91 5.43 -41.04
C ASN A 518 -13.38 4.31 -40.11
N LYS A 519 -13.60 4.58 -38.81
CA LYS A 519 -14.03 3.61 -37.77
C LYS A 519 -13.13 2.38 -37.67
N HIS A 520 -11.89 2.44 -38.15
CA HIS A 520 -10.91 1.37 -38.10
C HIS A 520 -9.61 1.92 -37.51
N ALA A 521 -9.06 1.21 -36.57
CA ALA A 521 -7.72 1.52 -36.11
C ALA A 521 -6.71 0.93 -37.10
N GLU A 522 -5.85 1.75 -37.63
CA GLU A 522 -4.70 1.29 -38.39
C GLU A 522 -3.55 1.04 -37.43
N THR A 523 -3.07 -0.21 -37.42
CA THR A 523 -1.92 -0.60 -36.56
C THR A 523 -0.83 -1.21 -37.42
N PRO A 524 0.44 -0.96 -37.08
CA PRO A 524 1.52 -1.77 -37.59
C PRO A 524 1.30 -3.23 -37.18
N ALA A 525 1.33 -4.14 -38.17
CA ALA A 525 1.25 -5.56 -37.89
C ALA A 525 2.50 -6.02 -37.16
N GLN A 526 2.32 -6.77 -36.08
CA GLN A 526 3.41 -7.44 -35.37
C GLN A 526 3.62 -8.84 -35.97
N LYS A 527 4.87 -9.20 -36.21
CA LYS A 527 5.24 -10.48 -36.80
C LYS A 527 5.61 -11.49 -35.73
N VAL A 528 5.03 -12.68 -35.81
CA VAL A 528 5.34 -13.83 -34.98
C VAL A 528 5.68 -15.01 -35.88
N ARG A 529 6.83 -15.65 -35.66
CA ARG A 529 7.14 -16.91 -36.30
C ARG A 529 6.60 -18.05 -35.44
N VAL A 530 5.80 -18.92 -36.05
CA VAL A 530 5.28 -20.13 -35.43
C VAL A 530 6.12 -21.31 -35.93
N VAL A 531 6.66 -22.09 -34.99
CA VAL A 531 7.41 -23.33 -35.28
C VAL A 531 6.76 -24.48 -34.53
N GLY A 532 6.46 -25.55 -35.23
CA GLY A 532 5.97 -26.82 -34.65
C GLY A 532 6.76 -28.00 -35.18
N SER A 533 6.97 -29.04 -34.38
CA SER A 533 7.70 -30.23 -34.80
C SER A 533 6.95 -31.51 -34.43
N GLY A 534 7.22 -32.59 -35.15
CA GLY A 534 6.54 -33.87 -34.93
C GLY A 534 5.07 -33.90 -35.36
N LEU A 535 4.71 -33.03 -36.32
CA LEU A 535 3.35 -32.87 -36.80
C LEU A 535 3.08 -33.79 -38.00
N ASP A 536 1.80 -34.18 -38.24
CA ASP A 536 1.40 -34.95 -39.38
C ASP A 536 1.34 -34.08 -40.66
N PRO A 537 2.18 -34.35 -41.70
CA PRO A 537 2.18 -33.57 -42.91
C PRO A 537 0.88 -33.63 -43.73
N GLU A 538 0.05 -34.63 -43.51
CA GLU A 538 -1.24 -34.81 -44.16
C GLU A 538 -2.33 -33.91 -43.59
N ILE A 539 -2.11 -33.33 -42.44
CA ILE A 539 -3.05 -32.47 -41.71
C ILE A 539 -2.53 -31.03 -41.71
N ALA A 540 -3.34 -30.10 -42.20
CA ALA A 540 -2.99 -28.67 -42.11
C ALA A 540 -3.24 -28.15 -40.69
N ALA A 541 -2.31 -27.32 -40.20
CA ALA A 541 -2.49 -26.60 -38.94
C ALA A 541 -3.48 -25.45 -39.10
N THR A 542 -4.38 -25.32 -38.14
CA THR A 542 -5.28 -24.15 -38.06
C THR A 542 -4.68 -23.09 -37.13
N ILE A 543 -4.49 -21.88 -37.61
CA ILE A 543 -4.02 -20.73 -36.86
C ILE A 543 -5.22 -19.82 -36.66
N SER A 544 -5.54 -19.47 -35.43
CA SER A 544 -6.67 -18.61 -35.10
C SER A 544 -6.31 -17.57 -34.04
N VAL A 545 -7.03 -16.46 -34.02
CA VAL A 545 -6.90 -15.46 -32.98
C VAL A 545 -8.24 -15.21 -32.31
N SER A 546 -8.24 -15.22 -31.00
CA SER A 546 -9.38 -14.84 -30.16
C SER A 546 -9.21 -13.40 -29.63
N GLY A 547 -10.29 -12.86 -29.07
CA GLY A 547 -10.34 -11.49 -28.59
C GLY A 547 -10.88 -10.49 -29.61
N SER A 548 -11.71 -9.58 -29.13
CA SER A 548 -12.34 -8.57 -29.98
C SER A 548 -11.30 -7.59 -30.56
N GLY A 549 -11.33 -7.39 -31.85
CA GLY A 549 -10.45 -6.46 -32.55
C GLY A 549 -9.12 -7.03 -33.02
N PHE A 550 -8.77 -8.29 -32.69
CA PHE A 550 -7.58 -8.96 -33.22
C PHE A 550 -7.81 -9.66 -34.54
N TYR A 551 -6.83 -9.56 -35.44
CA TYR A 551 -6.82 -10.20 -36.75
C TYR A 551 -5.43 -10.73 -37.07
N ILE A 552 -5.37 -11.81 -37.83
CA ILE A 552 -4.13 -12.46 -38.27
C ILE A 552 -4.02 -12.52 -39.78
N SER A 553 -2.81 -12.60 -40.29
CA SER A 553 -2.49 -12.70 -41.70
C SER A 553 -1.22 -13.52 -41.90
N LEU A 554 -1.10 -14.24 -43.06
CA LEU A 554 0.16 -14.87 -43.48
C LEU A 554 0.95 -14.02 -44.47
N ASP A 555 0.31 -13.02 -45.10
CA ASP A 555 0.87 -12.18 -46.12
C ASP A 555 0.92 -10.69 -45.75
N SER A 556 0.46 -10.30 -44.59
CA SER A 556 0.26 -8.94 -44.09
C SER A 556 -0.73 -8.08 -44.89
N LEU A 557 -1.46 -8.67 -45.84
CA LEU A 557 -2.41 -7.99 -46.69
C LEU A 557 -3.85 -8.45 -46.46
N SER A 558 -4.03 -9.78 -46.36
CA SER A 558 -5.33 -10.43 -46.19
C SER A 558 -5.55 -10.82 -44.71
N TRP A 559 -6.55 -10.21 -44.07
CA TRP A 559 -6.76 -10.34 -42.63
C TRP A 559 -7.98 -11.19 -42.27
N SER A 560 -7.81 -12.11 -41.32
CA SER A 560 -8.86 -13.03 -40.86
C SER A 560 -8.71 -13.26 -39.34
N THR A 561 -9.67 -13.94 -38.77
CA THR A 561 -9.56 -14.45 -37.37
C THR A 561 -9.12 -15.90 -37.33
N SER A 562 -9.09 -16.57 -38.51
CA SER A 562 -8.63 -17.95 -38.63
C SER A 562 -8.01 -18.18 -40.01
N LEU A 563 -6.91 -18.91 -40.06
CA LEU A 563 -6.11 -19.23 -41.25
C LEU A 563 -5.69 -20.70 -41.19
N SER A 564 -5.29 -21.25 -42.32
CA SER A 564 -4.72 -22.59 -42.43
C SER A 564 -3.28 -22.52 -42.93
N ALA A 565 -2.39 -23.30 -42.33
CA ALA A 565 -1.00 -23.42 -42.73
C ALA A 565 -0.60 -24.89 -42.92
N ASN A 566 0.08 -25.19 -44.03
CA ASN A 566 0.49 -26.56 -44.34
C ASN A 566 1.74 -26.94 -43.55
N VAL A 567 1.76 -28.14 -43.03
CA VAL A 567 2.93 -28.77 -42.42
C VAL A 567 3.85 -29.26 -43.54
N LYS A 568 5.15 -29.06 -43.42
CA LYS A 568 6.15 -29.56 -44.37
C LYS A 568 6.28 -31.08 -44.30
N ALA A 569 6.78 -31.69 -45.37
CA ALA A 569 6.97 -33.13 -45.47
C ALA A 569 7.91 -33.73 -44.41
N ASP A 570 8.74 -32.89 -43.78
CA ASP A 570 9.62 -33.24 -42.69
C ASP A 570 8.97 -33.19 -41.29
N SER A 571 7.64 -33.09 -41.25
CA SER A 571 6.84 -33.01 -40.03
C SER A 571 7.05 -31.70 -39.26
N VAL A 572 7.47 -30.63 -39.93
CA VAL A 572 7.70 -29.30 -39.35
C VAL A 572 6.69 -28.29 -39.91
N LEU A 573 6.07 -27.52 -39.02
CA LEU A 573 5.40 -26.29 -39.34
C LEU A 573 6.37 -25.13 -39.05
N GLU A 574 6.62 -24.27 -40.04
CA GLU A 574 7.36 -23.04 -39.87
C GLU A 574 6.69 -21.98 -40.75
N THR A 575 6.06 -21.02 -40.07
CA THR A 575 5.32 -19.95 -40.78
C THR A 575 5.39 -18.64 -40.02
N ASP A 576 5.39 -17.54 -40.77
CA ASP A 576 5.30 -16.20 -40.20
C ASP A 576 3.81 -15.81 -40.14
N VAL A 577 3.36 -15.38 -38.99
CA VAL A 577 2.01 -14.89 -38.73
C VAL A 577 2.10 -13.42 -38.35
N TYR A 578 1.36 -12.61 -39.05
CA TYR A 578 1.21 -11.20 -38.72
C TYR A 578 -0.03 -11.01 -37.87
N VAL A 579 0.07 -10.29 -36.78
CA VAL A 579 -1.04 -9.99 -35.87
C VAL A 579 -1.25 -8.49 -35.84
N ARG A 580 -2.49 -8.03 -35.95
CA ARG A 580 -2.87 -6.64 -35.75
C ARG A 580 -4.03 -6.53 -34.76
N TYR A 581 -4.10 -5.39 -34.11
CA TYR A 581 -5.24 -4.98 -33.30
C TYR A 581 -5.98 -3.84 -34.01
N ALA A 582 -7.22 -4.08 -34.44
CA ALA A 582 -8.04 -3.14 -35.21
C ALA A 582 -9.48 -3.13 -34.67
N PRO A 583 -9.69 -2.49 -33.48
CA PRO A 583 -11.01 -2.46 -32.86
C PRO A 583 -11.97 -1.58 -33.64
N ARG A 584 -13.26 -1.93 -33.65
CA ARG A 584 -14.32 -1.18 -34.36
C ARG A 584 -14.72 0.13 -33.66
N LYS A 585 -14.28 0.32 -32.42
CA LYS A 585 -14.47 1.54 -31.63
C LYS A 585 -13.19 1.83 -30.88
N GLN A 586 -13.02 3.04 -30.41
CA GLN A 586 -11.92 3.38 -29.51
C GLN A 586 -12.02 2.51 -28.24
N VAL A 587 -10.89 1.91 -27.84
CA VAL A 587 -10.80 1.05 -26.66
C VAL A 587 -9.56 1.46 -25.88
N CYS A 588 -9.77 2.06 -24.75
CA CYS A 588 -8.70 2.57 -23.91
C CYS A 588 -8.09 1.49 -23.03
N ASP A 589 -8.83 0.44 -22.76
CA ASP A 589 -8.36 -0.71 -21.99
C ASP A 589 -7.49 -1.66 -22.83
N ILE A 590 -6.51 -2.29 -22.16
CA ILE A 590 -5.76 -3.39 -22.75
C ILE A 590 -6.73 -4.54 -23.01
N GLN A 591 -7.07 -4.75 -24.27
CA GLN A 591 -7.81 -5.93 -24.68
C GLN A 591 -6.87 -7.11 -24.78
N ARG A 592 -7.33 -8.24 -24.32
CA ARG A 592 -6.58 -9.50 -24.32
C ARG A 592 -7.18 -10.45 -25.36
N GLY A 593 -6.31 -11.17 -25.99
CA GLY A 593 -6.67 -12.24 -26.93
C GLY A 593 -5.60 -13.33 -26.90
N SER A 594 -5.80 -14.35 -27.68
CA SER A 594 -4.86 -15.48 -27.82
C SER A 594 -4.71 -15.85 -29.29
N LEU A 595 -3.47 -15.86 -29.77
CA LEU A 595 -3.09 -16.50 -31.01
C LEU A 595 -2.92 -17.99 -30.72
N SER A 596 -3.74 -18.84 -31.35
CA SER A 596 -3.73 -20.30 -31.17
C SER A 596 -3.35 -20.98 -32.45
N VAL A 597 -2.51 -21.99 -32.34
CA VAL A 597 -2.18 -22.92 -33.42
C VAL A 597 -2.63 -24.31 -33.02
N ARG A 598 -3.46 -24.92 -33.83
CA ARG A 598 -3.99 -26.28 -33.60
C ARG A 598 -3.60 -27.19 -34.73
N HIS A 599 -3.11 -28.36 -34.38
CA HIS A 599 -2.84 -29.46 -35.32
C HIS A 599 -3.22 -30.77 -34.64
N ASP A 600 -4.24 -31.48 -35.13
CA ASP A 600 -4.85 -32.64 -34.49
C ASP A 600 -5.16 -32.39 -33.00
N LYS A 601 -4.45 -33.05 -32.08
CA LYS A 601 -4.60 -32.90 -30.64
C LYS A 601 -3.65 -31.87 -30.04
N SER A 602 -2.64 -31.47 -30.79
CA SER A 602 -1.66 -30.48 -30.33
C SER A 602 -2.19 -29.08 -30.49
N VAL A 603 -2.06 -28.27 -29.45
CA VAL A 603 -2.46 -26.84 -29.43
C VAL A 603 -1.36 -26.01 -28.80
N GLY A 604 -0.87 -25.03 -29.53
CA GLY A 604 0.00 -23.99 -28.99
C GLY A 604 -0.72 -22.63 -28.91
N THR A 605 -0.45 -21.83 -27.90
CA THR A 605 -1.06 -20.52 -27.74
C THR A 605 -0.05 -19.44 -27.36
N LEU A 606 -0.27 -18.22 -27.85
CA LEU A 606 0.50 -17.03 -27.50
C LEU A 606 -0.48 -15.91 -27.13
N ALA A 607 -0.30 -15.33 -25.97
CA ALA A 607 -1.11 -14.19 -25.53
C ALA A 607 -0.86 -12.98 -26.43
N VAL A 608 -1.94 -12.35 -26.92
CA VAL A 608 -1.89 -11.10 -27.67
C VAL A 608 -2.63 -10.02 -26.89
N ARG A 609 -2.03 -8.84 -26.85
CA ARG A 609 -2.57 -7.69 -26.12
C ARG A 609 -2.67 -6.51 -27.07
N GLY A 610 -3.79 -5.82 -27.06
CA GLY A 610 -4.01 -4.63 -27.92
C GLY A 610 -4.68 -3.52 -27.14
N THR A 611 -4.26 -2.33 -27.35
CA THR A 611 -4.87 -1.13 -26.79
C THR A 611 -4.93 -0.04 -27.84
N SER A 612 -5.96 0.78 -27.83
CA SER A 612 -5.83 2.18 -28.17
C SER A 612 -5.30 2.86 -26.92
N PRO A 613 -4.32 3.78 -27.01
CA PRO A 613 -3.57 4.21 -25.83
C PRO A 613 -4.48 4.44 -24.64
N ARG A 614 -4.24 3.69 -23.57
CA ARG A 614 -4.94 3.85 -22.31
C ARG A 614 -4.16 4.81 -21.45
N PRO A 615 -4.83 5.72 -20.74
CA PRO A 615 -4.24 6.36 -19.57
C PRO A 615 -3.81 5.28 -18.58
N THR A 616 -2.58 5.31 -18.13
CA THR A 616 -2.17 4.61 -16.92
C THR A 616 -3.00 5.20 -15.78
N LEU A 617 -3.43 4.39 -14.79
CA LEU A 617 -4.04 4.94 -13.57
C LEU A 617 -2.94 5.75 -12.87
N ILE A 618 -2.95 7.06 -13.09
CA ILE A 618 -1.98 7.96 -12.46
C ILE A 618 -2.39 8.09 -10.99
N GLY A 619 -1.43 7.87 -10.08
CA GLY A 619 -1.64 8.15 -8.66
C GLY A 619 -1.94 9.63 -8.42
N ALA A 620 -2.61 9.96 -7.32
CA ALA A 620 -2.79 11.35 -6.92
C ALA A 620 -1.42 12.01 -6.70
N PRO A 621 -1.17 13.22 -7.21
CA PRO A 621 0.05 13.95 -6.89
C PRO A 621 0.07 14.29 -5.40
N GLU A 622 1.25 14.23 -4.77
CA GLU A 622 1.40 14.57 -3.35
C GLU A 622 2.25 15.82 -3.18
N VAL A 623 1.82 16.69 -2.24
CA VAL A 623 2.60 17.86 -1.85
C VAL A 623 3.90 17.43 -1.19
N SER A 624 5.04 17.73 -1.81
CA SER A 624 6.36 17.33 -1.32
C SER A 624 6.99 18.34 -0.36
N ARG A 625 6.72 19.64 -0.56
CA ARG A 625 7.22 20.69 0.33
C ARG A 625 6.42 21.98 0.18
N ILE A 626 6.53 22.84 1.21
CA ILE A 626 6.00 24.21 1.21
C ILE A 626 7.16 25.18 1.38
N GLU A 627 7.12 26.25 0.60
CA GLU A 627 8.10 27.33 0.65
C GLU A 627 7.41 28.69 0.73
N ASN A 628 8.17 29.71 1.11
CA ASN A 628 7.74 31.11 1.13
C ASN A 628 6.42 31.34 1.87
N LEU A 629 6.21 30.61 2.99
CA LEU A 629 5.03 30.77 3.82
C LEU A 629 5.06 32.14 4.54
N THR A 630 4.17 33.00 4.11
CA THR A 630 3.94 34.34 4.69
C THR A 630 2.48 34.49 5.12
N PRO A 631 2.08 35.59 5.79
CA PRO A 631 0.68 35.82 6.12
C PRO A 631 -0.29 35.78 4.92
N THR A 632 0.18 36.06 3.71
CA THR A 632 -0.66 36.24 2.54
C THR A 632 -0.23 35.41 1.33
N THR A 633 0.84 34.62 1.43
CA THR A 633 1.36 33.82 0.32
C THR A 633 1.97 32.52 0.81
N PHE A 634 2.00 31.52 -0.05
CA PHE A 634 2.88 30.36 0.07
C PHE A 634 3.13 29.74 -1.31
N ARG A 635 4.15 28.88 -1.37
CA ARG A 635 4.46 28.07 -2.54
C ARG A 635 4.41 26.60 -2.15
N ILE A 636 3.73 25.78 -2.94
CA ILE A 636 3.75 24.32 -2.78
C ILE A 636 4.48 23.67 -3.95
N HIS A 637 5.14 22.58 -3.65
CA HIS A 637 5.72 21.66 -4.62
C HIS A 637 5.06 20.30 -4.47
N TRP A 638 4.94 19.56 -5.56
CA TRP A 638 4.48 18.17 -5.53
C TRP A 638 5.40 17.28 -6.34
N THR A 639 5.31 15.99 -6.08
CA THR A 639 6.06 14.97 -6.81
C THR A 639 5.45 14.80 -8.20
N PRO A 640 6.25 14.93 -9.28
CA PRO A 640 5.76 14.70 -10.63
C PRO A 640 5.27 13.27 -10.76
N GLN A 641 4.14 13.09 -11.44
CA GLN A 641 3.63 11.78 -11.83
C GLN A 641 4.09 11.48 -13.24
N GLU A 642 4.64 10.29 -13.46
CA GLU A 642 5.01 9.81 -14.79
C GLU A 642 3.75 9.76 -15.66
N ASP A 643 3.83 10.27 -16.88
CA ASP A 643 2.72 10.38 -17.81
C ASP A 643 1.65 11.45 -17.52
N ALA A 644 1.74 12.22 -16.44
CA ALA A 644 0.84 13.34 -16.22
C ALA A 644 1.08 14.47 -17.25
N GLU A 645 0.01 14.89 -17.91
CA GLU A 645 0.06 16.03 -18.85
C GLU A 645 -0.39 17.33 -18.19
N GLU A 646 -1.34 17.27 -17.28
CA GLU A 646 -1.89 18.42 -16.57
C GLU A 646 -2.07 18.12 -15.09
N TYR A 647 -1.92 19.14 -14.26
CA TYR A 647 -2.21 19.09 -12.85
C TYR A 647 -3.35 20.05 -12.50
N TYR A 648 -4.17 19.66 -11.55
CA TYR A 648 -5.27 20.45 -11.01
C TYR A 648 -4.99 20.75 -9.56
N VAL A 649 -4.98 22.02 -9.22
CA VAL A 649 -4.82 22.49 -7.85
C VAL A 649 -6.15 23.01 -7.34
N THR A 650 -6.57 22.56 -6.18
CA THR A 650 -7.72 23.11 -5.46
C THR A 650 -7.24 23.66 -4.15
N LEU A 651 -7.39 24.98 -3.96
CA LEU A 651 -7.05 25.70 -2.74
C LEU A 651 -8.32 26.30 -2.14
N TYR A 652 -8.59 26.00 -0.89
CA TYR A 652 -9.78 26.49 -0.20
C TYR A 652 -9.50 26.73 1.30
N HIS A 653 -10.36 27.52 1.93
CA HIS A 653 -10.46 27.63 3.38
C HIS A 653 -11.92 27.51 3.79
N MET A 654 -12.16 27.43 5.09
CA MET A 654 -13.51 27.29 5.64
C MET A 654 -13.97 28.55 6.34
N GLU A 655 -15.24 28.89 6.15
CA GLU A 655 -15.90 30.01 6.85
C GLU A 655 -17.18 29.52 7.51
N ASP A 656 -17.64 30.21 8.55
CA ASP A 656 -18.90 29.91 9.21
C ASP A 656 -20.07 30.00 8.22
N GLY A 657 -20.92 29.00 8.23
CA GLY A 657 -22.08 28.93 7.35
C GLY A 657 -22.49 27.51 7.00
N ARG A 658 -23.78 27.25 6.87
CA ARG A 658 -24.27 25.90 6.61
C ARG A 658 -24.08 25.50 5.15
N GLU A 659 -23.50 24.32 4.91
CA GLU A 659 -23.29 23.72 3.58
C GLU A 659 -23.73 22.26 3.62
N SER A 660 -24.28 21.75 2.52
CA SER A 660 -24.66 20.35 2.40
C SER A 660 -24.11 19.73 1.13
N THR A 661 -23.72 18.46 1.20
CA THR A 661 -23.40 17.63 0.04
C THR A 661 -24.45 16.54 -0.11
N VAL A 662 -24.76 16.19 -1.34
CA VAL A 662 -25.77 15.17 -1.67
C VAL A 662 -25.14 14.14 -2.60
N GLU A 663 -25.34 12.86 -2.29
CA GLU A 663 -25.02 11.74 -3.17
C GLU A 663 -26.32 11.03 -3.55
N SER A 664 -26.59 10.94 -4.84
CA SER A 664 -27.78 10.28 -5.40
C SER A 664 -27.52 8.91 -6.03
N PHE A 665 -26.31 8.40 -5.94
CA PHE A 665 -25.89 7.04 -6.35
C PHE A 665 -26.17 6.68 -7.81
N GLU A 666 -26.16 7.65 -8.71
CA GLU A 666 -26.49 7.45 -10.14
C GLU A 666 -25.50 6.55 -10.88
N ASN A 667 -24.24 6.50 -10.45
CA ASN A 667 -23.15 5.79 -11.10
C ASN A 667 -22.63 4.61 -10.26
N PHE A 668 -23.44 4.02 -9.39
CA PHE A 668 -23.04 2.93 -8.48
C PHE A 668 -23.29 1.53 -9.03
N ASP A 669 -23.46 1.38 -10.33
CA ASP A 669 -23.63 0.10 -11.01
C ASP A 669 -22.31 -0.48 -11.55
N GLU A 670 -21.23 0.29 -11.51
CA GLU A 670 -19.87 -0.15 -11.88
C GLU A 670 -18.78 0.51 -11.04
N GLU A 671 -17.61 -0.14 -10.96
CA GLU A 671 -16.48 0.30 -10.13
C GLU A 671 -15.96 1.69 -10.52
N ALA A 672 -15.88 1.97 -11.81
CA ALA A 672 -15.37 3.24 -12.32
C ALA A 672 -16.23 4.42 -11.85
N GLY A 673 -17.57 4.28 -11.91
CA GLY A 673 -18.49 5.33 -11.47
C GLY A 673 -18.39 5.61 -9.97
N VAL A 674 -18.25 4.57 -9.14
CA VAL A 674 -18.07 4.73 -7.69
C VAL A 674 -16.75 5.38 -7.34
N ALA A 675 -15.67 5.00 -8.02
CA ALA A 675 -14.33 5.53 -7.75
C ALA A 675 -14.25 7.06 -7.91
N GLU A 676 -15.01 7.64 -8.84
CA GLU A 676 -15.06 9.08 -9.09
C GLU A 676 -15.70 9.87 -7.93
N THR A 677 -16.58 9.23 -7.15
CA THR A 677 -17.31 9.88 -6.06
C THR A 677 -16.55 9.93 -4.74
N GLY A 678 -15.49 9.16 -4.60
CA GLY A 678 -14.75 8.98 -3.34
C GLY A 678 -15.48 8.09 -2.32
N TRP A 679 -16.61 7.51 -2.71
CA TRP A 679 -17.31 6.49 -1.92
C TRP A 679 -16.65 5.12 -2.11
N TYR A 680 -16.88 4.23 -1.16
CA TYR A 680 -16.59 2.80 -1.27
C TYR A 680 -17.87 1.99 -1.17
N THR A 681 -18.02 0.96 -1.96
CA THR A 681 -19.10 -0.02 -1.84
C THR A 681 -18.56 -1.44 -1.97
N SER A 682 -19.15 -2.38 -1.26
CA SER A 682 -18.86 -3.81 -1.39
C SER A 682 -19.63 -4.47 -2.54
N PHE A 683 -20.45 -3.73 -3.27
CA PHE A 683 -21.30 -4.23 -4.37
C PHE A 683 -21.59 -3.11 -5.37
N TYR A 684 -21.87 -3.48 -6.61
CA TYR A 684 -22.19 -2.54 -7.68
C TYR A 684 -23.60 -2.88 -8.21
N ARG A 685 -24.61 -2.19 -7.68
CA ARG A 685 -26.01 -2.49 -8.04
C ARG A 685 -26.94 -1.31 -7.78
N THR A 686 -27.53 -0.78 -8.85
CA THR A 686 -28.56 0.23 -8.80
C THR A 686 -29.91 -0.31 -9.27
N THR A 687 -30.98 0.43 -9.07
CA THR A 687 -32.32 0.02 -9.49
C THR A 687 -33.22 1.20 -9.80
N THR A 688 -34.13 1.01 -10.76
CA THR A 688 -35.22 1.94 -11.06
C THR A 688 -36.51 1.63 -10.26
N LYS A 689 -36.51 0.58 -9.42
CA LYS A 689 -37.71 0.09 -8.69
C LYS A 689 -38.28 1.13 -7.71
N ALA A 690 -37.40 1.90 -7.09
CA ALA A 690 -37.79 3.00 -6.22
C ALA A 690 -36.61 3.96 -6.11
N LYS A 691 -36.89 5.25 -6.29
CA LYS A 691 -35.90 6.33 -6.24
C LYS A 691 -36.55 7.61 -5.75
N GLU A 692 -35.80 8.54 -5.21
CA GLU A 692 -36.23 9.86 -4.81
C GLU A 692 -35.74 10.93 -5.77
N ASP A 693 -34.47 10.81 -6.24
CA ASP A 693 -33.86 11.72 -7.19
C ASP A 693 -33.28 10.94 -8.39
N GLY A 694 -32.94 11.63 -9.47
CA GLY A 694 -32.26 11.07 -10.60
C GLY A 694 -32.96 9.93 -11.35
N ALA A 695 -32.17 9.01 -11.91
CA ALA A 695 -32.63 7.89 -12.71
C ALA A 695 -32.76 6.59 -11.93
N VAL A 696 -31.86 6.35 -10.97
CA VAL A 696 -31.74 5.11 -10.20
C VAL A 696 -31.54 5.40 -8.72
N SER A 697 -31.52 4.38 -7.88
CA SER A 697 -31.10 4.40 -6.49
C SER A 697 -30.20 3.19 -6.20
N LEU A 698 -29.40 3.26 -5.16
CA LEU A 698 -28.58 2.15 -4.71
C LEU A 698 -29.47 1.02 -4.15
N TRP A 699 -29.22 -0.24 -4.53
CA TRP A 699 -30.07 -1.37 -4.16
C TRP A 699 -29.32 -2.41 -3.34
N PHE A 700 -29.55 -2.41 -2.03
CA PHE A 700 -29.08 -3.41 -1.08
C PHE A 700 -29.94 -4.67 -1.12
N LYS A 701 -29.34 -5.84 -1.18
CA LYS A 701 -30.04 -7.12 -1.32
C LYS A 701 -29.52 -8.24 -0.43
N GLU A 702 -28.24 -8.28 -0.22
CA GLU A 702 -27.57 -9.38 0.46
C GLU A 702 -27.02 -8.97 1.83
N ASN A 703 -26.70 -9.98 2.67
CA ASN A 703 -26.11 -9.71 3.98
C ASN A 703 -24.71 -9.14 3.86
N ASN A 704 -24.39 -8.22 4.76
CA ASN A 704 -23.08 -7.55 4.84
C ASN A 704 -22.74 -6.67 3.64
N GLU A 705 -23.68 -6.36 2.78
CA GLU A 705 -23.49 -5.30 1.79
C GLU A 705 -23.32 -3.96 2.51
N ARG A 706 -22.30 -3.21 2.09
CA ARG A 706 -21.93 -1.97 2.77
C ARG A 706 -21.54 -0.88 1.80
N ILE A 707 -21.79 0.35 2.24
CA ILE A 707 -21.24 1.57 1.63
C ILE A 707 -20.53 2.38 2.70
N LEU A 708 -19.51 3.09 2.30
CA LEU A 708 -18.70 3.94 3.15
C LEU A 708 -18.52 5.29 2.46
N SER A 709 -18.91 6.38 3.13
CA SER A 709 -18.82 7.73 2.58
C SER A 709 -17.37 8.16 2.37
N PRO A 710 -17.11 9.19 1.55
CA PRO A 710 -15.84 9.90 1.59
C PRO A 710 -15.51 10.37 3.01
N MET A 711 -14.22 10.58 3.30
CA MET A 711 -13.81 11.26 4.51
C MET A 711 -14.08 12.76 4.35
N TYR A 712 -14.97 13.31 5.14
CA TYR A 712 -15.25 14.72 5.11
C TYR A 712 -14.19 15.51 5.89
N THR A 713 -13.83 16.66 5.38
CA THR A 713 -12.81 17.54 5.99
C THR A 713 -13.30 18.19 7.28
N MET A 714 -14.62 18.19 7.52
CA MET A 714 -15.27 18.79 8.67
C MET A 714 -16.22 17.78 9.35
N PRO A 715 -16.50 17.96 10.66
CA PRO A 715 -17.54 17.21 11.32
C PRO A 715 -18.90 17.45 10.65
N VAL A 716 -19.63 16.38 10.42
CA VAL A 716 -21.02 16.44 9.93
C VAL A 716 -21.93 16.76 11.09
N VAL A 717 -22.83 17.73 10.91
CA VAL A 717 -23.80 18.12 11.93
C VAL A 717 -25.21 17.61 11.67
N GLU A 718 -25.47 17.17 10.46
CA GLU A 718 -26.74 16.49 10.11
C GLU A 718 -26.47 15.50 8.97
N LEU A 719 -26.99 14.28 9.12
CA LEU A 719 -27.03 13.27 8.09
C LEU A 719 -28.47 12.91 7.80
N SER A 720 -28.84 12.89 6.53
CA SER A 720 -30.12 12.34 6.11
C SER A 720 -29.99 11.45 4.88
N MET A 721 -30.88 10.49 4.75
CA MET A 721 -30.95 9.61 3.58
C MET A 721 -32.38 9.14 3.33
N TRP A 722 -32.71 8.93 2.08
CA TRP A 722 -33.99 8.35 1.70
C TRP A 722 -33.88 6.83 1.61
N ILE A 723 -34.87 6.13 2.17
CA ILE A 723 -34.94 4.68 2.25
C ILE A 723 -36.30 4.20 1.75
N ASN A 724 -36.31 3.17 0.90
CA ASN A 724 -37.57 2.56 0.44
C ASN A 724 -37.43 1.04 0.29
N ALA A 725 -38.34 0.29 0.91
CA ALA A 725 -38.51 -1.11 0.63
C ALA A 725 -39.34 -1.31 -0.63
N PRO A 726 -38.87 -2.03 -1.67
CA PRO A 726 -39.72 -2.43 -2.79
C PRO A 726 -40.95 -3.23 -2.36
N ALA A 727 -41.89 -3.49 -3.27
CA ALA A 727 -43.13 -4.23 -2.94
C ALA A 727 -42.74 -5.68 -2.50
N THR A 728 -43.06 -6.03 -1.28
CA THR A 728 -42.81 -7.34 -0.68
C THR A 728 -44.00 -7.79 0.18
N THR A 729 -44.16 -9.08 0.35
CA THR A 729 -45.13 -9.70 1.29
C THR A 729 -44.52 -9.86 2.68
N ASP A 730 -43.20 -9.82 2.81
CA ASP A 730 -42.51 -10.03 4.07
C ASP A 730 -42.69 -8.83 5.01
N ASN A 731 -42.97 -9.09 6.29
CA ASN A 731 -43.15 -8.05 7.27
C ASN A 731 -41.87 -7.30 7.59
N GLU A 732 -40.77 -8.00 7.63
CA GLU A 732 -39.41 -7.46 7.85
C GLU A 732 -38.59 -7.68 6.58
N VAL A 733 -37.94 -6.63 6.10
CA VAL A 733 -37.08 -6.66 4.91
C VAL A 733 -35.62 -6.76 5.29
N GLY A 734 -35.19 -6.00 6.28
CA GLY A 734 -33.83 -5.98 6.79
C GLY A 734 -33.60 -4.81 7.72
N PHE A 735 -32.36 -4.55 8.01
CA PHE A 735 -31.97 -3.36 8.78
C PHE A 735 -30.58 -2.86 8.34
N PHE A 736 -30.38 -1.56 8.47
CA PHE A 736 -29.07 -0.92 8.32
C PHE A 736 -28.45 -0.65 9.69
N THR A 737 -27.23 -1.06 9.87
CA THR A 737 -26.38 -0.57 10.95
C THR A 737 -25.66 0.65 10.42
N LEU A 738 -25.92 1.82 10.98
CA LEU A 738 -25.23 3.07 10.69
C LEU A 738 -24.08 3.24 11.66
N ILE A 739 -22.87 3.38 11.13
CA ILE A 739 -21.63 3.51 11.87
C ILE A 739 -21.03 4.87 11.55
N GLY A 740 -20.55 5.59 12.56
CA GLY A 740 -19.86 6.86 12.44
C GLY A 740 -18.40 6.75 12.85
N TYR A 741 -17.54 7.46 12.14
CA TYR A 741 -16.12 7.54 12.39
C TYR A 741 -15.77 8.97 12.82
N SER A 742 -15.17 9.10 13.98
CA SER A 742 -14.70 10.38 14.56
C SER A 742 -13.26 10.25 15.05
N ASP A 743 -12.67 11.36 15.41
CA ASP A 743 -11.33 11.38 16.03
C ASP A 743 -11.29 10.67 17.39
N ALA A 744 -12.45 10.47 18.03
CA ALA A 744 -12.59 9.76 19.31
C ALA A 744 -12.76 8.24 19.13
N GLY A 745 -13.10 7.77 17.92
CA GLY A 745 -13.29 6.34 17.64
C GLY A 745 -14.39 6.05 16.63
N ILE A 746 -14.84 4.80 16.65
CA ILE A 746 -15.87 4.25 15.77
C ILE A 746 -17.08 3.89 16.61
N ASP A 747 -18.24 4.45 16.27
CA ASP A 747 -19.47 4.26 17.02
C ASP A 747 -20.57 3.67 16.14
N THR A 748 -21.34 2.74 16.69
CA THR A 748 -22.61 2.37 16.10
C THR A 748 -23.62 3.45 16.44
N LEU A 749 -23.99 4.24 15.45
CA LEU A 749 -24.87 5.40 15.62
C LEU A 749 -26.34 5.00 15.74
N ASP A 750 -26.78 4.06 14.91
CA ASP A 750 -28.18 3.62 14.85
C ASP A 750 -28.31 2.25 14.19
N VAL A 751 -29.49 1.62 14.43
CA VAL A 751 -29.94 0.43 13.71
C VAL A 751 -31.31 0.73 13.11
N ILE A 752 -31.35 0.98 11.82
CA ILE A 752 -32.53 1.42 11.09
C ILE A 752 -33.27 0.20 10.58
N GLN A 753 -34.40 -0.12 11.18
CA GLN A 753 -35.23 -1.24 10.75
C GLN A 753 -36.02 -0.90 9.48
N VAL A 754 -35.97 -1.79 8.49
CA VAL A 754 -36.67 -1.70 7.23
C VAL A 754 -37.76 -2.77 7.21
N THR A 755 -39.01 -2.33 7.05
CA THR A 755 -40.18 -3.20 6.96
C THR A 755 -40.88 -3.01 5.62
N LYS A 756 -41.89 -3.84 5.30
CA LYS A 756 -42.70 -3.66 4.09
C LYS A 756 -43.42 -2.29 4.04
N ASN A 757 -43.57 -1.63 5.20
CA ASN A 757 -44.20 -0.32 5.31
C ASN A 757 -43.19 0.85 5.20
N THR A 758 -41.91 0.57 5.11
CA THR A 758 -40.88 1.57 4.87
C THR A 758 -40.95 2.02 3.41
N LYS A 759 -41.74 3.04 3.16
CA LYS A 759 -42.00 3.61 1.84
C LYS A 759 -41.67 5.08 1.83
N ARG A 760 -40.75 5.51 0.97
CA ARG A 760 -40.30 6.90 0.86
C ARG A 760 -39.98 7.52 2.23
N TYR A 761 -39.22 6.79 3.03
CA TYR A 761 -38.85 7.19 4.38
C TYR A 761 -37.58 7.97 4.37
N THR A 762 -37.56 9.19 4.88
CA THR A 762 -36.34 9.96 5.09
C THR A 762 -35.87 9.75 6.52
N TYR A 763 -34.74 9.10 6.66
CA TYR A 763 -33.99 9.01 7.90
C TYR A 763 -33.21 10.31 8.09
N THR A 764 -33.19 10.86 9.29
CA THR A 764 -32.40 12.04 9.63
C THR A 764 -31.79 11.88 11.02
N ARG A 765 -30.52 12.22 11.17
CA ARG A 765 -29.81 12.26 12.44
C ARG A 765 -28.99 13.54 12.54
N ASN A 766 -29.07 14.22 13.69
CA ASN A 766 -28.29 15.39 13.99
C ASN A 766 -27.14 15.04 14.92
N PHE A 767 -26.04 15.75 14.76
CA PHE A 767 -24.82 15.62 15.56
C PHE A 767 -24.38 17.00 16.04
N THR A 768 -23.57 17.01 17.07
CA THR A 768 -22.80 18.20 17.47
C THR A 768 -21.43 18.17 16.81
N GLU A 769 -20.78 19.30 16.62
CA GLU A 769 -19.40 19.34 16.11
C GLU A 769 -18.41 18.64 17.05
N GLU A 770 -18.72 18.60 18.35
CA GLU A 770 -17.90 17.95 19.37
C GLU A 770 -17.91 16.42 19.24
N GLU A 771 -18.98 15.82 18.68
CA GLU A 771 -19.03 14.39 18.37
C GLU A 771 -18.06 14.00 17.25
N GLY A 772 -17.71 14.95 16.38
CA GLY A 772 -16.58 14.88 15.45
C GLY A 772 -16.72 13.88 14.30
N TYR A 773 -17.93 13.38 13.98
CA TYR A 773 -18.09 12.39 12.92
C TYR A 773 -17.81 12.98 11.54
N ARG A 774 -16.88 12.35 10.82
CA ARG A 774 -16.42 12.79 9.49
C ARG A 774 -16.55 11.74 8.41
N ARG A 775 -17.01 10.54 8.74
CA ARG A 775 -17.21 9.45 7.80
C ARG A 775 -18.32 8.55 8.30
N PHE A 776 -19.08 7.96 7.40
CA PHE A 776 -20.21 7.10 7.74
C PHE A 776 -20.19 5.82 6.94
N GLU A 777 -20.48 4.72 7.61
CA GLU A 777 -20.65 3.42 6.98
C GLU A 777 -22.07 2.92 7.22
N MET A 778 -22.67 2.35 6.20
CA MET A 778 -23.94 1.62 6.31
C MET A 778 -23.71 0.16 5.98
N VAL A 779 -24.05 -0.72 6.89
CA VAL A 779 -23.99 -2.17 6.70
C VAL A 779 -25.42 -2.72 6.68
N TYR A 780 -25.79 -3.40 5.60
CA TYR A 780 -27.11 -3.98 5.43
C TYR A 780 -27.15 -5.43 5.92
N THR A 781 -28.18 -5.75 6.68
CA THR A 781 -28.53 -7.12 7.05
C THR A 781 -29.89 -7.45 6.48
N SER A 782 -29.94 -8.39 5.55
CA SER A 782 -31.16 -8.87 4.92
C SER A 782 -31.89 -9.85 5.83
N VAL A 783 -33.20 -9.67 6.00
CA VAL A 783 -34.07 -10.58 6.73
C VAL A 783 -35.03 -11.30 5.77
N GLY A 784 -35.44 -10.64 4.70
CA GLY A 784 -36.35 -11.19 3.67
C GLY A 784 -36.67 -10.16 2.59
N GLY A 785 -37.51 -10.56 1.63
CA GLY A 785 -37.96 -9.69 0.56
C GLY A 785 -36.96 -9.47 -0.58
N GLU A 786 -37.20 -8.41 -1.38
CA GLU A 786 -36.39 -8.06 -2.55
C GLU A 786 -35.26 -7.06 -2.24
N GLY A 787 -34.93 -6.82 -0.96
CA GLY A 787 -33.92 -5.86 -0.54
C GLY A 787 -34.46 -4.44 -0.30
N THR A 788 -33.57 -3.47 -0.18
CA THR A 788 -33.86 -2.08 0.20
C THR A 788 -33.16 -1.10 -0.73
N CYS A 789 -33.86 -0.05 -1.15
CA CYS A 789 -33.34 1.05 -1.94
C CYS A 789 -32.89 2.19 -1.02
N VAL A 790 -31.75 2.78 -1.28
CA VAL A 790 -31.23 3.99 -0.61
C VAL A 790 -30.90 5.02 -1.67
N ASP A 791 -31.24 6.28 -1.38
CA ASP A 791 -31.03 7.39 -2.29
C ASP A 791 -30.85 8.70 -1.51
N VAL A 792 -30.38 9.74 -2.17
CA VAL A 792 -30.26 11.11 -1.63
C VAL A 792 -29.60 11.13 -0.26
N PHE A 793 -28.37 10.59 -0.19
CA PHE A 793 -27.58 10.65 1.04
C PHE A 793 -27.00 12.05 1.20
N THR A 794 -27.48 12.78 2.19
CA THR A 794 -27.11 14.18 2.42
C THR A 794 -26.32 14.32 3.71
N THR A 795 -25.20 15.01 3.65
CA THR A 795 -24.44 15.44 4.84
C THR A 795 -24.39 16.95 4.90
N THR A 796 -24.58 17.52 6.08
CA THR A 796 -24.59 18.96 6.31
C THR A 796 -23.53 19.35 7.31
N PHE A 797 -22.89 20.49 7.08
CA PHE A 797 -21.80 21.06 7.85
C PHE A 797 -22.18 22.47 8.33
N ASN A 798 -21.57 22.96 9.43
CA ASN A 798 -21.70 24.32 9.91
C ASN A 798 -20.73 25.32 9.26
N HIS A 799 -19.83 24.83 8.43
CA HIS A 799 -18.88 25.67 7.70
C HIS A 799 -19.08 25.54 6.21
N LYS A 800 -18.76 26.59 5.48
CA LYS A 800 -18.76 26.62 4.01
C LYS A 800 -17.35 26.52 3.51
N THR A 801 -17.18 25.71 2.46
CA THR A 801 -15.93 25.66 1.74
C THR A 801 -15.81 26.87 0.81
N ILE A 802 -14.86 27.77 1.08
CA ILE A 802 -14.58 28.93 0.25
C ILE A 802 -13.34 28.60 -0.61
N TYR A 803 -13.58 28.39 -1.88
CA TYR A 803 -12.51 28.16 -2.85
C TYR A 803 -11.74 29.46 -3.11
N THR A 804 -10.47 29.47 -2.78
CA THR A 804 -9.55 30.55 -3.13
C THR A 804 -9.03 30.32 -4.55
N TYR A 805 -8.78 29.08 -4.93
CA TYR A 805 -8.39 28.70 -6.27
C TYR A 805 -8.96 27.30 -6.60
N LYS A 806 -9.56 27.17 -7.78
CA LYS A 806 -9.98 25.91 -8.36
C LYS A 806 -9.76 25.99 -9.86
N GLY A 807 -8.62 25.48 -10.32
CA GLY A 807 -8.24 25.69 -11.72
C GLY A 807 -7.29 24.63 -12.23
N ARG A 808 -7.19 24.63 -13.55
CA ARG A 808 -6.17 23.89 -14.29
C ARG A 808 -4.88 24.69 -14.24
N GLU A 809 -3.94 24.27 -13.45
CA GLU A 809 -2.56 24.62 -13.70
C GLU A 809 -2.07 23.72 -14.83
N ARG A 810 -2.22 24.21 -16.06
CA ARG A 810 -1.74 23.50 -17.24
C ARG A 810 -0.23 23.54 -17.25
N THR A 811 0.42 22.63 -16.58
CA THR A 811 1.83 22.36 -16.78
C THR A 811 1.96 21.46 -17.98
N ILE A 812 2.23 22.04 -19.14
CA ILE A 812 2.69 21.27 -20.29
C ILE A 812 4.05 20.72 -19.88
N VAL A 813 4.16 19.42 -19.66
CA VAL A 813 5.44 18.72 -19.51
C VAL A 813 6.05 18.64 -20.91
N PRO A 814 7.10 19.41 -21.24
CA PRO A 814 7.79 19.24 -22.52
C PRO A 814 8.50 17.88 -22.53
N GLN A 815 8.45 17.18 -23.64
CA GLN A 815 9.01 15.83 -23.83
C GLN A 815 10.54 15.73 -23.67
N ASP A 816 11.26 16.81 -23.43
CA ASP A 816 12.73 16.90 -23.45
C ASP A 816 13.30 17.51 -22.16
N LEU A 817 12.96 17.05 -20.95
CA LEU A 817 13.37 17.77 -19.75
C LEU A 817 14.31 17.04 -18.80
N GLU A 818 15.47 17.66 -18.64
CA GLU A 818 16.38 17.50 -17.49
C GLU A 818 15.88 18.19 -16.19
N ASP A 819 14.77 18.94 -16.19
CA ASP A 819 14.33 19.79 -15.06
C ASP A 819 12.83 19.60 -14.75
N GLN A 820 12.50 18.49 -14.10
CA GLN A 820 11.12 18.16 -13.70
C GLN A 820 10.55 19.06 -12.58
N GLU A 821 11.38 19.71 -11.77
CA GLU A 821 10.94 20.59 -10.68
C GLU A 821 10.10 21.78 -11.16
N ARG A 822 10.26 22.18 -12.41
CA ARG A 822 9.67 23.39 -12.99
C ARG A 822 8.13 23.34 -13.15
N TYR A 823 7.56 22.16 -13.22
CA TYR A 823 6.15 21.93 -13.57
C TYR A 823 5.31 21.40 -12.41
N THR A 824 5.89 21.33 -11.25
CA THR A 824 5.26 20.78 -10.06
C THR A 824 5.21 21.80 -8.92
N VAL A 825 4.94 23.05 -9.28
CA VAL A 825 4.93 24.17 -8.33
C VAL A 825 3.68 25.04 -8.52
N PHE A 826 3.00 25.33 -7.42
CA PHE A 826 1.90 26.29 -7.38
C PHE A 826 2.20 27.40 -6.35
N ASN A 827 1.97 28.65 -6.76
CA ASN A 827 2.11 29.78 -5.87
C ASN A 827 0.74 30.32 -5.49
N ALA A 828 0.45 30.34 -4.21
CA ALA A 828 -0.77 30.93 -3.67
C ALA A 828 -0.51 32.35 -3.18
N TYR A 829 -1.40 33.28 -3.53
CA TYR A 829 -1.34 34.70 -3.19
C TYR A 829 -2.68 35.20 -2.69
N ASP A 830 -2.70 36.41 -2.14
CA ASP A 830 -3.90 37.08 -1.64
C ASP A 830 -4.65 36.27 -0.58
N LEU A 831 -3.88 35.53 0.22
CA LEU A 831 -4.41 34.73 1.30
C LEU A 831 -4.75 35.59 2.50
N LYS A 832 -5.69 35.12 3.32
CA LYS A 832 -5.99 35.71 4.62
C LYS A 832 -4.91 35.31 5.62
N PRO A 833 -4.33 36.26 6.39
CA PRO A 833 -3.48 35.91 7.53
C PRO A 833 -4.22 35.09 8.59
N ASN A 834 -3.50 34.34 9.40
CA ASN A 834 -4.02 33.53 10.49
C ASN A 834 -5.18 32.61 10.04
N THR A 835 -5.04 32.02 8.86
CA THR A 835 -6.10 31.23 8.23
C THR A 835 -5.59 29.86 7.85
N ARG A 836 -6.41 28.84 8.09
CA ARG A 836 -6.13 27.46 7.70
C ARG A 836 -6.62 27.24 6.27
N TYR A 837 -5.68 26.94 5.38
CA TYR A 837 -5.93 26.58 3.98
C TYR A 837 -5.76 25.09 3.75
N TYR A 838 -6.49 24.57 2.81
CA TYR A 838 -6.45 23.19 2.37
C TYR A 838 -6.11 23.15 0.89
N VAL A 839 -5.14 22.32 0.52
CA VAL A 839 -4.70 22.13 -0.86
C VAL A 839 -4.89 20.68 -1.27
N SER A 840 -5.64 20.44 -2.32
CA SER A 840 -5.78 19.13 -2.94
C SER A 840 -5.32 19.17 -4.39
N LEU A 841 -4.69 18.08 -4.84
CA LEU A 841 -4.10 17.95 -6.16
C LEU A 841 -4.73 16.78 -6.91
N GLN A 842 -4.87 16.95 -8.22
CA GLN A 842 -5.17 15.89 -9.19
C GLN A 842 -4.24 16.06 -10.39
N CYS A 843 -4.07 15.02 -11.17
CA CYS A 843 -3.44 15.13 -12.48
C CYS A 843 -4.30 14.43 -13.53
N SER A 844 -4.09 14.80 -14.77
CA SER A 844 -4.73 14.16 -15.92
C SER A 844 -3.70 13.62 -16.88
N GLU A 845 -4.11 12.57 -17.57
CA GLU A 845 -3.43 11.99 -18.71
C GLU A 845 -4.35 12.08 -19.93
N ASN A 846 -3.81 12.49 -21.06
CA ASN A 846 -4.57 12.57 -22.31
C ASN A 846 -3.81 11.88 -23.46
N LYS A 847 -3.98 10.58 -23.57
CA LYS A 847 -3.36 9.78 -24.66
C LYS A 847 -4.36 9.43 -25.77
N GLY A 848 -5.23 10.37 -26.13
CA GLY A 848 -6.19 10.21 -27.24
C GLY A 848 -7.49 9.50 -26.88
N CYS A 849 -7.70 9.23 -25.60
CA CYS A 849 -8.98 8.86 -24.98
C CYS A 849 -9.59 10.07 -24.25
N GLU A 850 -10.76 9.92 -23.68
CA GLU A 850 -11.32 10.94 -22.81
C GLU A 850 -10.35 11.27 -21.67
N GLU A 851 -10.34 12.51 -21.22
CA GLU A 851 -9.48 12.97 -20.12
C GLU A 851 -9.75 12.13 -18.88
N HIS A 852 -8.74 11.41 -18.40
CA HIS A 852 -8.81 10.65 -17.16
C HIS A 852 -8.09 11.42 -16.06
N LEU A 853 -8.82 11.69 -14.99
CA LEU A 853 -8.28 12.32 -13.80
C LEU A 853 -7.77 11.26 -12.82
N SER A 854 -6.66 11.53 -12.17
CA SER A 854 -6.24 10.76 -11.00
C SER A 854 -7.27 10.89 -9.87
N SER A 855 -7.17 10.04 -8.85
CA SER A 855 -7.84 10.33 -7.59
C SER A 855 -7.40 11.71 -7.06
N LEU A 856 -8.28 12.37 -6.29
CA LEU A 856 -7.92 13.60 -5.59
C LEU A 856 -6.94 13.26 -4.46
N SER A 857 -5.87 14.04 -4.31
CA SER A 857 -4.98 13.86 -3.17
C SER A 857 -5.70 14.17 -1.86
N MET A 858 -5.23 13.58 -0.75
CA MET A 858 -5.61 14.05 0.58
C MET A 858 -5.33 15.55 0.69
N PRO A 859 -6.24 16.35 1.31
CA PRO A 859 -5.98 17.76 1.50
C PRO A 859 -4.76 18.02 2.36
N TYR A 860 -3.79 18.73 1.83
CA TYR A 860 -2.65 19.19 2.60
C TYR A 860 -3.03 20.48 3.35
N VAL A 861 -2.77 20.52 4.65
CA VAL A 861 -3.18 21.65 5.51
C VAL A 861 -2.03 22.65 5.68
N ILE A 862 -2.31 23.92 5.37
CA ILE A 862 -1.35 25.02 5.50
C ILE A 862 -1.97 26.09 6.36
N PHE A 863 -1.25 26.55 7.35
CA PHE A 863 -1.68 27.63 8.23
C PHE A 863 -0.85 28.90 7.94
N THR A 864 -1.51 29.96 7.44
CA THR A 864 -0.85 31.23 7.19
C THR A 864 -0.55 31.95 8.52
N PRO A 865 0.69 32.45 8.74
CA PRO A 865 1.06 33.14 9.98
C PRO A 865 0.19 34.35 10.29
N GLU A 866 0.22 34.81 11.56
CA GLU A 866 -0.30 36.14 11.93
C GLU A 866 0.52 37.23 11.26
N GLY A 867 -0.15 38.26 10.78
CA GLY A 867 0.48 39.42 10.15
C GLY A 867 -0.57 40.38 9.61
N GLU A 868 -0.17 41.60 9.29
CA GLU A 868 -1.05 42.49 8.54
C GLU A 868 -1.21 41.97 7.12
N ALA A 869 -2.44 41.93 6.62
CA ALA A 869 -2.70 41.71 5.21
C ALA A 869 -1.96 42.78 4.43
N ALA A 870 -1.17 42.44 3.43
CA ALA A 870 -0.60 43.40 2.52
C ALA A 870 -1.73 44.26 1.98
N ASP A 871 -1.58 45.57 2.13
CA ASP A 871 -2.64 46.54 1.78
C ASP A 871 -3.02 46.31 0.30
N SER A 872 -4.23 45.83 0.06
CA SER A 872 -4.78 45.48 -1.27
C SER A 872 -4.73 46.64 -2.26
N LYS A 873 -4.49 47.85 -1.79
CA LYS A 873 -4.28 49.03 -2.63
C LYS A 873 -3.00 49.01 -3.48
N HIS A 874 -2.01 48.18 -3.11
CA HIS A 874 -0.81 48.02 -3.95
C HIS A 874 -0.93 46.95 -5.06
N LEU A 875 -1.94 46.09 -5.00
CA LEU A 875 -2.19 45.07 -6.01
C LEU A 875 -2.97 45.56 -7.26
N THR A 876 -3.48 46.81 -7.21
CA THR A 876 -4.21 47.45 -8.30
C THR A 876 -3.35 48.42 -9.12
N LEU A 877 -2.04 48.44 -8.96
CA LEU A 877 -1.17 49.19 -9.87
C LEU A 877 -1.14 48.49 -11.24
N ALA A 878 -1.94 49.03 -12.18
CA ALA A 878 -1.89 48.65 -13.55
C ALA A 878 -0.53 49.07 -14.12
N TYR A 879 0.39 48.14 -14.26
CA TYR A 879 1.65 48.39 -14.94
C TYR A 879 1.42 48.19 -16.45
N ASP A 880 1.70 49.18 -17.25
CA ASP A 880 1.73 49.11 -18.71
C ASP A 880 3.02 48.41 -19.22
N SER A 881 3.94 48.10 -18.34
CA SER A 881 5.23 47.47 -18.64
C SER A 881 5.66 46.53 -17.51
N ILE A 882 6.64 45.67 -17.78
CA ILE A 882 7.23 44.81 -16.72
C ILE A 882 7.85 45.67 -15.64
N HIS A 883 7.55 45.39 -14.41
CA HIS A 883 8.09 46.07 -13.21
C HIS A 883 8.69 45.07 -12.24
N TYR A 884 9.83 45.40 -11.63
CA TYR A 884 10.46 44.58 -10.59
C TYR A 884 10.41 45.30 -9.26
N ASP A 885 9.90 44.67 -8.23
CA ASP A 885 9.92 45.10 -6.85
C ASP A 885 11.10 44.44 -6.10
N PRO A 886 12.16 45.17 -5.81
CA PRO A 886 13.35 44.63 -5.17
C PRO A 886 13.16 44.29 -3.70
N ALA A 887 12.16 44.90 -3.03
CA ALA A 887 11.88 44.62 -1.62
C ALA A 887 11.12 43.32 -1.39
N ARG A 888 10.45 42.85 -2.45
CA ARG A 888 9.64 41.62 -2.40
C ARG A 888 10.16 40.53 -3.33
N HIS A 889 11.18 40.81 -4.12
CA HIS A 889 11.70 39.97 -5.18
C HIS A 889 10.62 39.48 -6.16
N VAL A 890 9.73 40.39 -6.60
CA VAL A 890 8.59 40.08 -7.44
C VAL A 890 8.63 40.87 -8.75
N ILE A 891 8.29 40.21 -9.86
CA ILE A 891 8.07 40.85 -11.15
C ILE A 891 6.58 41.00 -11.35
N TYR A 892 6.15 42.23 -11.65
CA TYR A 892 4.78 42.51 -12.11
C TYR A 892 4.77 42.62 -13.63
N LEU A 893 3.85 41.90 -14.26
CA LEU A 893 3.65 41.93 -15.69
C LEU A 893 2.50 42.87 -16.07
N PRO A 894 2.44 43.38 -17.33
CA PRO A 894 1.33 44.17 -17.78
C PRO A 894 -0.02 43.45 -17.64
N GLN A 895 -1.10 44.20 -17.41
CA GLN A 895 -2.45 43.58 -17.32
C GLN A 895 -2.94 42.95 -18.63
N SER A 896 -2.33 43.27 -19.74
CA SER A 896 -2.67 42.76 -21.08
C SER A 896 -1.86 41.54 -21.48
N ILE A 897 -1.32 40.78 -20.53
CA ILE A 897 -0.56 39.58 -20.85
C ILE A 897 -1.49 38.46 -21.35
N THR A 898 -0.93 37.61 -22.16
CA THR A 898 -1.51 36.30 -22.54
C THR A 898 -0.65 35.19 -21.92
N ASP A 899 -1.08 33.96 -22.04
CA ASP A 899 -0.25 32.82 -21.63
C ASP A 899 1.13 32.85 -22.31
N GLY A 900 2.19 32.59 -21.54
CA GLY A 900 3.55 32.74 -22.06
C GLY A 900 4.61 32.43 -21.00
N PHE A 901 5.82 32.96 -21.22
CA PHE A 901 6.94 32.75 -20.30
C PHE A 901 7.62 34.07 -19.94
N VAL A 902 8.04 34.19 -18.70
CA VAL A 902 9.01 35.16 -18.24
C VAL A 902 10.39 34.52 -18.26
N ASN A 903 11.23 34.88 -19.20
CA ASN A 903 12.59 34.40 -19.30
C ASN A 903 13.56 35.41 -18.68
N ILE A 904 14.45 34.91 -17.84
CA ILE A 904 15.45 35.68 -17.10
C ILE A 904 16.83 35.27 -17.63
N TYR A 905 17.60 36.26 -18.09
CA TYR A 905 18.90 36.01 -18.68
C TYR A 905 20.01 36.70 -17.90
N SER A 906 21.19 36.10 -17.87
CA SER A 906 22.41 36.79 -17.43
C SER A 906 22.78 37.91 -18.40
N THR A 907 23.70 38.77 -18.02
CA THR A 907 24.23 39.82 -18.90
C THR A 907 25.00 39.31 -20.09
N GLU A 908 25.52 38.07 -20.01
CA GLU A 908 26.19 37.37 -21.11
C GLU A 908 25.21 36.68 -22.09
N GLY A 909 23.88 36.79 -21.82
CA GLY A 909 22.82 36.25 -22.66
C GLY A 909 22.46 34.79 -22.37
N GLY A 910 23.02 34.17 -21.34
CA GLY A 910 22.64 32.85 -20.87
C GLY A 910 21.26 32.90 -20.22
N LEU A 911 20.37 31.95 -20.55
CA LEU A 911 19.08 31.78 -19.86
C LEU A 911 19.33 31.26 -18.45
N VAL A 912 18.94 32.03 -17.45
CA VAL A 912 19.06 31.67 -16.03
C VAL A 912 17.81 30.95 -15.56
N LYS A 913 16.64 31.52 -15.89
CA LYS A 913 15.35 30.92 -15.52
C LYS A 913 14.27 31.26 -16.53
N SER A 914 13.30 30.41 -16.70
CA SER A 914 12.11 30.64 -17.50
C SER A 914 10.89 30.23 -16.66
N ILE A 915 9.97 31.14 -16.44
CA ILE A 915 8.83 30.99 -15.55
C ILE A 915 7.57 31.09 -16.42
N PRO A 916 6.71 30.08 -16.46
CA PRO A 916 5.44 30.17 -17.18
C PRO A 916 4.51 31.18 -16.50
N VAL A 917 3.78 31.93 -17.30
CA VAL A 917 2.80 32.91 -16.84
C VAL A 917 1.50 32.77 -17.63
N SER A 918 0.37 33.02 -16.98
CA SER A 918 -0.94 32.95 -17.61
C SER A 918 -1.61 34.32 -17.66
N ALA A 919 -2.63 34.45 -18.51
CA ALA A 919 -3.40 35.67 -18.64
C ALA A 919 -4.09 36.12 -17.33
N THR A 920 -4.26 35.20 -16.40
CA THR A 920 -4.88 35.45 -15.09
C THR A 920 -3.87 35.78 -14.00
N TYR A 921 -2.55 35.65 -14.28
CA TYR A 921 -1.49 35.78 -13.30
C TYR A 921 -0.36 36.68 -13.83
N ASN A 922 -0.36 37.92 -13.39
CA ASN A 922 0.61 38.93 -13.81
C ASN A 922 1.71 39.22 -12.77
N ILE A 923 1.86 38.37 -11.76
CA ILE A 923 2.83 38.53 -10.67
C ILE A 923 3.75 37.30 -10.66
N VAL A 924 5.08 37.53 -10.74
CA VAL A 924 6.08 36.46 -10.80
C VAL A 924 7.10 36.65 -9.67
N PRO A 925 7.06 35.84 -8.63
CA PRO A 925 8.07 35.88 -7.58
C PRO A 925 9.40 35.30 -8.08
N LEU A 926 10.50 35.87 -7.57
CA LEU A 926 11.84 35.37 -7.80
C LEU A 926 12.38 34.76 -6.50
N ASP A 927 12.93 33.56 -6.62
CA ASP A 927 13.54 32.87 -5.47
C ASP A 927 15.00 33.34 -5.30
N ASP A 928 15.39 33.70 -4.10
CA ASP A 928 16.74 34.15 -3.78
C ASP A 928 17.81 33.08 -4.06
N ALA A 929 17.43 31.80 -4.00
CA ALA A 929 18.34 30.71 -4.28
C ALA A 929 18.76 30.61 -5.77
N ASP A 930 17.95 31.17 -6.66
CA ASP A 930 18.20 31.11 -8.12
C ASP A 930 19.05 32.28 -8.64
N PHE A 931 19.27 33.29 -7.81
CA PHE A 931 19.87 34.56 -8.25
C PHE A 931 21.02 34.99 -7.35
N GLN A 932 22.02 35.58 -7.94
CA GLN A 932 23.18 36.07 -7.25
C GLN A 932 22.93 37.49 -6.78
N HIS A 933 22.99 37.77 -5.46
CA HIS A 933 22.86 39.12 -4.90
C HIS A 933 23.87 40.09 -5.54
N GLY A 934 23.38 41.24 -5.97
CA GLY A 934 24.17 42.27 -6.64
C GLY A 934 24.35 42.05 -8.14
N ALA A 935 24.00 40.89 -8.69
CA ALA A 935 24.10 40.64 -10.11
C ALA A 935 22.97 41.32 -10.89
N ILE A 936 23.21 41.51 -12.19
CA ILE A 936 22.26 42.12 -13.11
C ILE A 936 21.66 41.07 -14.01
N TYR A 937 20.33 41.08 -14.15
CA TYR A 937 19.57 40.19 -15.02
C TYR A 937 18.70 40.94 -16.00
N ILE A 938 18.43 40.31 -17.14
CA ILE A 938 17.50 40.81 -18.16
C ILE A 938 16.26 39.93 -18.13
N ILE A 939 15.12 40.51 -17.85
CA ILE A 939 13.83 39.84 -17.75
C ILE A 939 13.03 40.14 -19.02
N LYS A 940 12.54 39.11 -19.67
CA LYS A 940 11.78 39.22 -20.92
C LYS A 940 10.51 38.37 -20.84
N TYR A 941 9.37 38.99 -21.11
CA TYR A 941 8.12 38.28 -21.27
C TYR A 941 7.97 37.80 -22.72
N LEU A 942 7.63 36.52 -22.93
CA LEU A 942 7.43 35.86 -24.22
C LEU A 942 6.03 35.25 -24.27
N PRO A 943 5.05 35.90 -24.97
CA PRO A 943 3.73 35.30 -25.18
C PRO A 943 3.80 34.04 -26.03
N ASN A 944 2.93 33.05 -25.74
CA ASN A 944 2.81 31.86 -26.57
C ASN A 944 2.39 32.21 -28.01
N GLY A 945 3.02 31.59 -29.00
CA GLY A 945 2.68 31.73 -30.41
C GLY A 945 3.23 32.99 -31.12
N THR A 946 4.09 33.77 -30.51
CA THR A 946 4.68 34.97 -31.14
C THR A 946 6.15 34.76 -31.48
N MET A 947 6.44 34.27 -32.71
CA MET A 947 7.74 34.50 -33.34
C MET A 947 7.74 35.86 -34.00
N GLY A 948 8.63 36.77 -33.54
CA GLY A 948 9.00 38.00 -34.27
C GLY A 948 8.38 39.32 -33.80
N ARG A 949 7.60 39.41 -32.72
CA ARG A 949 7.13 40.68 -32.15
C ARG A 949 8.10 41.25 -31.09
N LYS A 950 8.19 42.56 -30.99
CA LYS A 950 8.91 43.23 -29.86
C LYS A 950 8.18 42.87 -28.55
N THR A 951 8.82 42.06 -27.76
CA THR A 951 8.31 41.66 -26.41
C THR A 951 8.86 42.58 -25.34
N PRO A 952 8.07 42.94 -24.33
CA PRO A 952 8.54 43.78 -23.24
C PRO A 952 9.68 43.09 -22.48
N TRP A 953 10.63 43.91 -22.07
CA TRP A 953 11.76 43.47 -21.24
C TRP A 953 12.24 44.57 -20.30
N ILE A 954 12.83 44.19 -19.21
CA ILE A 954 13.49 45.09 -18.25
C ILE A 954 14.85 44.52 -17.83
N LYS A 955 15.69 45.40 -17.32
CA LYS A 955 16.97 45.08 -16.72
C LYS A 955 16.86 45.37 -15.22
N ILE A 956 17.13 44.38 -14.40
CA ILE A 956 17.07 44.51 -12.96
C ILE A 956 18.45 44.27 -12.33
N ARG A 957 18.64 44.78 -11.12
CA ARG A 957 19.70 44.35 -10.22
C ARG A 957 19.04 43.58 -9.10
N PHE A 958 19.43 42.34 -8.91
CA PHE A 958 18.95 41.54 -7.81
C PHE A 958 19.67 41.95 -6.51
N ILE A 959 18.92 42.44 -5.52
CA ILE A 959 19.49 43.08 -4.34
C ILE A 959 19.37 42.15 -3.14
#